data_09c59b7ab98aae9a755e98a88719aaf7
#
_entry.id   09c59b7ab98aae9a755e98a88719aaf7
#
_cell.length_a   1.000
_cell.length_b   1.000
_cell.length_c   1.000
_cell.angle_alpha   90.00
_cell.angle_beta   90.00
_cell.angle_gamma   90.00
#
_symmetry.space_group_name_H-M   'P 1'
#
loop_
_entity.id
_entity.type
_entity.pdbx_description
1 polymer ?
#
loop_
_entity_poly.entity_id
_entity_poly.type
_entity_poly.pdbx_seq_one_letter_code
_entity_poly.pdbx_strand_id
1 'polypeptide(L)'
;MTPLRFVFGIHQHQPVGNFDHVFEEHTRDVYLPLLKLLAEREFFPIVMHLSGPLLEWLHSNHSKYLDLVSDLVASGKIEMLLSGYYEPILAALPRRDRVQQIGWMHEAIESRFGVKASGLWLTERVWEPELAADLSEAGVRYVLVDDRHFLISGFQRDQLHVPWRTESDGKYVDVLAIDERLRYLIPFRPAAEIASYVRELRSAGHQLAVFADDGEKFGGWPGTREWVYDKGWLRDFLGTMEKLVASGEIVMSTCTDALGAVRSGGLAYLPTASYREMEAWSLPSAAATRLGKLETELGAGRIAGQDGAFIRGAHWRNFFVKYPESNRAHKKMLALSALSRQRGDPEEARRAIGRAQCNDASWHGVFGGLYLPHLREAIWLNLARAERELRHGESLAAEVVDFDADGNDEIWVHSSRFSAVVSPVQGGAIVEYTVFEDGVNYADVLTRRREAYHEVSAHPVAQEKSDGVPSIHTLEQSMTLTELPAFDPHDRALFVDRIVSIADNTTIRSWAHVALAFAVVGPGEIVCKGDGIEKHFRFADDGSIAVTWMWDPARFDDNAAFATEISLSRPLDIEADPTATRSTMQVETVAKSERGFERTVQGESITLGWSASLGRAALRIRPYSRHSATGMEGRRENGAPTPTRDELHAPLPPT
;
A
#
# COMPACT_ATOMS: atom_id res chain seq x y z
N MET A 1 22.07 32.95 -23.00
CA MET A 1 20.99 31.97 -22.76
C MET A 1 20.48 32.16 -21.34
N THR A 2 19.18 32.10 -21.11
CA THR A 2 18.58 32.19 -19.79
C THR A 2 19.03 31.00 -18.94
N PRO A 3 19.30 31.18 -17.62
CA PRO A 3 19.57 30.04 -16.75
C PRO A 3 18.41 29.07 -16.69
N LEU A 4 18.68 27.75 -16.65
CA LEU A 4 17.68 26.73 -16.38
C LEU A 4 17.34 26.75 -14.89
N ARG A 5 16.06 26.79 -14.52
CA ARG A 5 15.63 26.60 -13.14
C ARG A 5 15.64 25.12 -12.80
N PHE A 6 16.33 24.79 -11.71
CA PHE A 6 16.40 23.41 -11.23
C PHE A 6 15.70 23.31 -9.87
N VAL A 7 14.70 22.47 -9.79
CA VAL A 7 13.98 22.17 -8.56
C VAL A 7 14.48 20.83 -8.02
N PHE A 8 14.80 20.78 -6.72
CA PHE A 8 15.21 19.55 -6.03
C PHE A 8 14.21 19.23 -4.93
N GLY A 9 13.38 18.19 -5.18
CA GLY A 9 12.36 17.73 -4.26
C GLY A 9 12.71 16.38 -3.63
N ILE A 10 12.40 16.23 -2.35
CA ILE A 10 12.54 14.97 -1.61
C ILE A 10 11.24 14.62 -0.88
N HIS A 11 10.87 13.38 -0.98
CA HIS A 11 9.78 12.76 -0.25
C HIS A 11 10.35 11.84 0.82
N GLN A 12 9.90 11.98 2.06
CA GLN A 12 10.29 11.13 3.19
C GLN A 12 9.05 10.52 3.79
N HIS A 13 9.01 9.21 3.80
CA HIS A 13 7.84 8.46 4.22
C HIS A 13 8.21 7.20 4.98
N GLN A 14 7.40 6.89 5.99
CA GLN A 14 7.34 5.58 6.61
C GLN A 14 5.87 5.22 6.84
N PRO A 15 5.43 4.00 6.52
CA PRO A 15 4.02 3.62 6.56
C PRO A 15 3.48 3.46 7.99
N VAL A 16 2.17 3.60 8.11
CA VAL A 16 1.44 3.22 9.33
C VAL A 16 1.69 1.73 9.63
N GLY A 17 2.15 1.42 10.85
CA GLY A 17 2.43 0.06 11.28
C GLY A 17 3.83 -0.46 10.98
N ASN A 18 4.71 0.38 10.43
CA ASN A 18 6.10 0.00 10.31
C ASN A 18 6.80 -0.04 11.69
N PHE A 19 7.92 -0.73 11.77
CA PHE A 19 8.65 -0.94 13.02
C PHE A 19 9.47 0.29 13.43
N ASP A 20 9.52 0.62 14.71
CA ASP A 20 10.27 1.76 15.25
C ASP A 20 11.76 1.75 14.88
N HIS A 21 12.37 0.56 14.85
CA HIS A 21 13.77 0.46 14.42
C HIS A 21 13.99 0.87 12.96
N VAL A 22 13.00 0.68 12.07
CA VAL A 22 13.09 1.10 10.66
C VAL A 22 13.02 2.63 10.58
N PHE A 23 12.10 3.26 11.32
CA PHE A 23 12.05 4.73 11.43
C PHE A 23 13.38 5.30 11.95
N GLU A 24 13.94 4.67 13.00
CA GLU A 24 15.20 5.08 13.61
C GLU A 24 16.36 4.97 12.62
N GLU A 25 16.49 3.83 11.94
CA GLU A 25 17.56 3.58 10.97
C GLU A 25 17.48 4.56 9.80
N HIS A 26 16.29 4.78 9.23
CA HIS A 26 16.12 5.73 8.13
C HIS A 26 16.39 7.17 8.58
N THR A 27 15.94 7.56 9.77
CA THR A 27 16.21 8.91 10.30
C THR A 27 17.70 9.14 10.52
N ARG A 28 18.39 8.19 11.16
CA ARG A 28 19.81 8.28 11.49
C ARG A 28 20.71 8.18 10.25
N ASP A 29 20.41 7.25 9.36
CA ASP A 29 21.32 6.83 8.30
C ASP A 29 21.01 7.45 6.94
N VAL A 30 19.79 7.97 6.74
CA VAL A 30 19.32 8.53 5.45
C VAL A 30 18.92 9.99 5.60
N TYR A 31 17.84 10.27 6.37
CA TYR A 31 17.22 11.60 6.35
C TYR A 31 18.11 12.68 6.98
N LEU A 32 18.65 12.42 8.16
CA LEU A 32 19.48 13.41 8.87
C LEU A 32 20.82 13.69 8.16
N PRO A 33 21.58 12.71 7.67
CA PRO A 33 22.81 12.98 6.91
C PRO A 33 22.54 13.74 5.61
N LEU A 34 21.49 13.39 4.87
CA LEU A 34 21.09 14.11 3.66
C LEU A 34 20.78 15.56 3.97
N LEU A 35 19.88 15.80 4.93
CA LEU A 35 19.44 17.16 5.27
C LEU A 35 20.58 18.04 5.76
N LYS A 36 21.50 17.52 6.58
CA LYS A 36 22.68 18.25 7.06
C LYS A 36 23.56 18.71 5.92
N LEU A 37 23.90 17.83 4.98
CA LEU A 37 24.76 18.18 3.84
C LEU A 37 24.10 19.20 2.89
N LEU A 38 22.79 19.08 2.68
CA LEU A 38 22.03 20.06 1.90
C LEU A 38 21.93 21.40 2.63
N ALA A 39 21.76 21.39 3.95
CA ALA A 39 21.66 22.59 4.78
C ALA A 39 22.95 23.44 4.77
N GLU A 40 24.12 22.82 4.65
CA GLU A 40 25.41 23.52 4.54
C GLU A 40 25.54 24.38 3.27
N ARG A 41 24.69 24.23 2.28
CA ARG A 41 24.77 24.88 0.96
C ARG A 41 23.71 25.97 0.81
N GLU A 42 24.04 27.22 1.08
CA GLU A 42 23.10 28.34 1.03
C GLU A 42 22.39 28.49 -0.32
N PHE A 43 23.07 28.17 -1.41
CA PHE A 43 22.54 28.26 -2.77
C PHE A 43 21.52 27.17 -3.13
N PHE A 44 21.28 26.18 -2.26
CA PHE A 44 20.54 24.97 -2.58
C PHE A 44 19.20 24.91 -1.82
N PRO A 45 18.12 25.54 -2.29
CA PRO A 45 16.79 25.36 -1.74
C PRO A 45 16.26 23.96 -2.01
N ILE A 46 15.41 23.48 -1.13
CA ILE A 46 14.85 22.12 -1.14
C ILE A 46 13.33 22.22 -1.14
N VAL A 47 12.67 21.41 -1.93
CA VAL A 47 11.23 21.13 -1.81
C VAL A 47 11.06 19.83 -1.03
N MET A 48 10.37 19.85 0.11
CA MET A 48 10.33 18.74 1.04
C MET A 48 8.91 18.30 1.38
N HIS A 49 8.69 17.01 1.30
CA HIS A 49 7.53 16.34 1.84
C HIS A 49 7.93 15.43 3.02
N LEU A 50 7.14 15.46 4.10
CA LEU A 50 7.21 14.55 5.24
C LEU A 50 5.82 13.97 5.47
N SER A 51 5.67 12.64 5.41
CA SER A 51 4.38 12.01 5.67
C SER A 51 3.95 12.15 7.13
N GLY A 52 2.64 12.17 7.38
CA GLY A 52 2.08 12.29 8.74
C GLY A 52 2.58 11.23 9.72
N PRO A 53 2.60 9.92 9.36
CA PRO A 53 3.16 8.89 10.23
C PRO A 53 4.62 9.16 10.62
N LEU A 54 5.43 9.63 9.66
CA LEU A 54 6.83 9.99 9.94
C LEU A 54 6.90 11.24 10.82
N LEU A 55 6.05 12.24 10.60
CA LEU A 55 5.97 13.45 11.45
C LEU A 55 5.58 13.10 12.90
N GLU A 56 4.57 12.25 13.09
CA GLU A 56 4.13 11.78 14.42
C GLU A 56 5.30 11.08 15.15
N TRP A 57 6.01 10.19 14.46
CA TRP A 57 7.13 9.46 15.03
C TRP A 57 8.34 10.36 15.34
N LEU A 58 8.72 11.25 14.40
CA LEU A 58 9.81 12.22 14.59
C LEU A 58 9.54 13.19 15.73
N HIS A 59 8.29 13.61 15.90
CA HIS A 59 7.89 14.50 17.01
C HIS A 59 8.20 13.83 18.37
N SER A 60 7.91 12.55 18.48
CA SER A 60 8.07 11.81 19.72
C SER A 60 9.52 11.37 19.99
N ASN A 61 10.27 11.02 18.93
CA ASN A 61 11.56 10.34 19.06
C ASN A 61 12.76 11.21 18.60
N HIS A 62 12.57 12.09 17.63
CA HIS A 62 13.63 12.88 16.99
C HIS A 62 13.24 14.36 16.78
N SER A 63 12.71 15.03 17.80
CA SER A 63 12.28 16.43 17.72
C SER A 63 13.36 17.37 17.15
N LYS A 64 14.65 17.12 17.42
CA LYS A 64 15.78 17.88 16.88
C LYS A 64 15.88 17.84 15.35
N TYR A 65 15.43 16.74 14.73
CA TYR A 65 15.33 16.70 13.27
C TYR A 65 14.30 17.71 12.77
N LEU A 66 13.13 17.73 13.41
CA LEU A 66 12.07 18.67 13.06
C LEU A 66 12.45 20.12 13.39
N ASP A 67 13.26 20.36 14.44
CA ASP A 67 13.79 21.69 14.74
C ASP A 67 14.71 22.19 13.63
N LEU A 68 15.60 21.33 13.12
CA LEU A 68 16.43 21.65 11.96
C LEU A 68 15.59 21.97 10.72
N VAL A 69 14.54 21.16 10.45
CA VAL A 69 13.61 21.46 9.35
C VAL A 69 12.94 22.80 9.57
N SER A 70 12.47 23.12 10.78
CA SER A 70 11.83 24.41 11.10
C SER A 70 12.75 25.60 10.84
N ASP A 71 14.02 25.51 11.25
CA ASP A 71 15.02 26.56 11.02
C ASP A 71 15.24 26.80 9.52
N LEU A 72 15.30 25.72 8.74
CA LEU A 72 15.46 25.81 7.29
C LEU A 72 14.21 26.33 6.57
N VAL A 73 13.02 25.99 7.05
CA VAL A 73 11.76 26.57 6.57
C VAL A 73 11.69 28.07 6.89
N ALA A 74 12.01 28.46 8.13
CA ALA A 74 12.01 29.87 8.55
C ALA A 74 13.00 30.74 7.76
N SER A 75 14.13 30.17 7.35
CA SER A 75 15.12 30.85 6.49
C SER A 75 14.73 30.85 5.01
N GLY A 76 13.60 30.26 4.61
CA GLY A 76 13.17 30.14 3.21
C GLY A 76 13.94 29.12 2.39
N LYS A 77 14.72 28.25 3.03
CA LYS A 77 15.53 27.24 2.37
C LYS A 77 14.76 25.97 2.06
N ILE A 78 13.69 25.70 2.80
CA ILE A 78 12.77 24.59 2.53
C ILE A 78 11.38 25.12 2.19
N GLU A 79 10.85 24.67 1.05
CA GLU A 79 9.43 24.74 0.71
C GLU A 79 8.78 23.42 1.11
N MET A 80 7.80 23.45 2.03
CA MET A 80 7.06 22.27 2.45
C MET A 80 5.96 21.91 1.46
N LEU A 81 5.79 20.62 1.21
CA LEU A 81 4.69 20.07 0.42
C LEU A 81 3.62 19.44 1.33
N LEU A 82 2.38 19.58 0.90
CA LEU A 82 1.23 18.84 1.39
C LEU A 82 1.22 17.41 0.83
N SER A 83 0.40 16.57 1.43
CA SER A 83 -0.08 15.28 0.91
C SER A 83 -1.41 14.93 1.58
N GLY A 84 -1.96 13.75 1.35
CA GLY A 84 -2.84 13.12 2.33
C GLY A 84 -2.03 12.75 3.57
N TYR A 85 -2.49 13.13 4.77
CA TYR A 85 -1.71 13.03 6.01
C TYR A 85 -1.12 11.63 6.25
N TYR A 86 -1.94 10.57 6.12
CA TYR A 86 -1.51 9.18 6.29
C TYR A 86 -1.08 8.51 4.97
N GLU A 87 -0.64 9.28 3.98
CA GLU A 87 -0.20 8.78 2.67
C GLU A 87 -1.23 7.88 1.96
N PRO A 88 -2.50 8.28 1.87
CA PRO A 88 -3.47 7.53 1.09
C PRO A 88 -3.27 7.74 -0.41
N ILE A 89 -3.72 6.79 -1.22
CA ILE A 89 -4.01 7.07 -2.62
C ILE A 89 -5.26 7.95 -2.68
N LEU A 90 -5.09 9.25 -2.85
CA LEU A 90 -6.19 10.21 -2.82
C LEU A 90 -7.32 9.84 -3.79
N ALA A 91 -6.98 9.34 -4.98
CA ALA A 91 -7.95 8.88 -5.96
C ALA A 91 -8.85 7.74 -5.45
N ALA A 92 -8.36 6.89 -4.53
CA ALA A 92 -9.10 5.77 -3.98
C ALA A 92 -10.02 6.12 -2.81
N LEU A 93 -10.00 7.38 -2.34
CA LEU A 93 -10.80 7.83 -1.21
C LEU A 93 -12.10 8.52 -1.65
N PRO A 94 -13.14 8.53 -0.80
CA PRO A 94 -14.23 9.47 -0.93
C PRO A 94 -13.72 10.91 -0.92
N ARG A 95 -14.34 11.79 -1.70
CA ARG A 95 -13.96 13.21 -1.79
C ARG A 95 -13.76 13.87 -0.42
N ARG A 96 -14.66 13.63 0.51
CA ARG A 96 -14.60 14.20 1.84
C ARG A 96 -13.34 13.76 2.61
N ASP A 97 -13.02 12.46 2.57
CA ASP A 97 -11.87 11.92 3.28
C ASP A 97 -10.57 12.44 2.67
N ARG A 98 -10.52 12.58 1.33
CA ARG A 98 -9.40 13.16 0.58
C ARG A 98 -9.12 14.61 1.01
N VAL A 99 -10.17 15.44 1.10
CA VAL A 99 -10.06 16.85 1.57
C VAL A 99 -9.65 16.89 3.05
N GLN A 100 -10.18 15.99 3.87
CA GLN A 100 -9.82 15.92 5.29
C GLN A 100 -8.37 15.50 5.52
N GLN A 101 -7.87 14.51 4.77
CA GLN A 101 -6.46 14.10 4.84
C GLN A 101 -5.52 15.26 4.50
N ILE A 102 -5.84 16.04 3.47
CA ILE A 102 -5.08 17.24 3.09
C ILE A 102 -5.20 18.32 4.19
N GLY A 103 -6.39 18.50 4.77
CA GLY A 103 -6.62 19.43 5.87
C GLY A 103 -5.76 19.11 7.09
N TRP A 104 -5.66 17.85 7.49
CA TRP A 104 -4.76 17.43 8.57
C TRP A 104 -3.29 17.71 8.27
N MET A 105 -2.86 17.59 7.03
CA MET A 105 -1.49 17.93 6.65
C MET A 105 -1.27 19.44 6.70
N HIS A 106 -2.23 20.26 6.27
CA HIS A 106 -2.17 21.72 6.44
C HIS A 106 -1.98 22.12 7.90
N GLU A 107 -2.82 21.58 8.79
CA GLU A 107 -2.76 21.85 10.22
C GLU A 107 -1.40 21.45 10.82
N ALA A 108 -0.88 20.28 10.46
CA ALA A 108 0.40 19.80 10.96
C ALA A 108 1.57 20.68 10.50
N ILE A 109 1.60 21.07 9.22
CA ILE A 109 2.66 21.94 8.68
C ILE A 109 2.59 23.35 9.28
N GLU A 110 1.39 23.94 9.35
CA GLU A 110 1.22 25.29 9.92
C GLU A 110 1.58 25.30 11.41
N SER A 111 1.13 24.31 12.17
CA SER A 111 1.43 24.18 13.60
C SER A 111 2.91 23.94 13.87
N ARG A 112 3.57 23.05 13.11
CA ARG A 112 4.96 22.67 13.40
C ARG A 112 6.00 23.60 12.79
N PHE A 113 5.74 24.13 11.59
CA PHE A 113 6.73 24.90 10.82
C PHE A 113 6.33 26.37 10.61
N GLY A 114 5.12 26.78 11.01
CA GLY A 114 4.66 28.17 10.94
C GLY A 114 4.40 28.69 9.51
N VAL A 115 4.26 27.80 8.52
CA VAL A 115 4.07 28.18 7.11
C VAL A 115 2.83 27.51 6.53
N LYS A 116 2.25 28.15 5.51
CA LYS A 116 1.15 27.58 4.71
C LYS A 116 1.73 26.98 3.44
N ALA A 117 1.78 25.66 3.38
CA ALA A 117 2.16 24.95 2.17
C ALA A 117 1.03 25.03 1.13
N SER A 118 1.40 25.09 -0.14
CA SER A 118 0.44 25.18 -1.25
C SER A 118 0.70 24.17 -2.37
N GLY A 119 1.84 23.51 -2.37
CA GLY A 119 2.17 22.41 -3.27
C GLY A 119 1.82 21.07 -2.66
N LEU A 120 1.57 20.07 -3.50
CA LEU A 120 1.20 18.74 -3.04
C LEU A 120 2.11 17.68 -3.66
N TRP A 121 2.68 16.82 -2.80
CA TRP A 121 3.20 15.52 -3.17
C TRP A 121 2.02 14.56 -3.38
N LEU A 122 1.89 14.03 -4.57
CA LEU A 122 0.84 13.08 -4.90
C LEU A 122 1.34 11.66 -4.64
N THR A 123 0.77 11.02 -3.63
CA THR A 123 1.14 9.66 -3.21
C THR A 123 1.16 8.71 -4.40
N GLU A 124 2.29 8.03 -4.60
CA GLU A 124 2.53 7.14 -5.76
C GLU A 124 2.23 7.79 -7.12
N ARG A 125 2.16 9.10 -7.15
CA ARG A 125 1.80 9.89 -8.35
C ARG A 125 0.54 9.40 -9.05
N VAL A 126 -0.38 8.80 -8.26
CA VAL A 126 -1.65 8.28 -8.77
C VAL A 126 -2.61 9.44 -9.03
N TRP A 127 -2.81 9.74 -10.28
CA TRP A 127 -3.67 10.81 -10.76
C TRP A 127 -4.98 10.26 -11.34
N GLU A 128 -6.09 10.92 -11.01
CA GLU A 128 -7.38 10.81 -11.69
C GLU A 128 -7.90 12.23 -11.97
N PRO A 129 -8.57 12.49 -13.10
CA PRO A 129 -8.90 13.86 -13.54
C PRO A 129 -9.72 14.70 -12.56
N GLU A 130 -10.62 14.07 -11.80
CA GLU A 130 -11.45 14.75 -10.80
C GLU A 130 -10.65 15.30 -9.60
N LEU A 131 -9.43 14.81 -9.37
CA LEU A 131 -8.58 15.32 -8.29
C LEU A 131 -8.31 16.82 -8.40
N ALA A 132 -8.26 17.38 -9.61
CA ALA A 132 -8.01 18.79 -9.80
C ALA A 132 -8.99 19.69 -9.03
N ALA A 133 -10.28 19.34 -9.05
CA ALA A 133 -11.31 20.08 -8.32
C ALA A 133 -11.13 19.96 -6.80
N ASP A 134 -10.90 18.74 -6.31
CA ASP A 134 -10.78 18.48 -4.88
C ASP A 134 -9.50 19.08 -4.29
N LEU A 135 -8.39 19.01 -5.01
CA LEU A 135 -7.12 19.63 -4.63
C LEU A 135 -7.26 21.16 -4.55
N SER A 136 -7.88 21.76 -5.57
CA SER A 136 -8.15 23.21 -5.58
C SER A 136 -9.02 23.65 -4.40
N GLU A 137 -10.07 22.88 -4.05
CA GLU A 137 -10.92 23.17 -2.88
C GLU A 137 -10.19 22.97 -1.56
N ALA A 138 -9.27 22.02 -1.49
CA ALA A 138 -8.40 21.81 -0.33
C ALA A 138 -7.28 22.87 -0.20
N GLY A 139 -7.24 23.89 -1.06
CA GLY A 139 -6.25 24.97 -1.01
C GLY A 139 -4.91 24.63 -1.68
N VAL A 140 -4.83 23.52 -2.42
CA VAL A 140 -3.64 23.15 -3.19
C VAL A 140 -3.56 24.00 -4.45
N ARG A 141 -2.42 24.66 -4.65
CA ARG A 141 -2.14 25.48 -5.83
C ARG A 141 -1.50 24.69 -6.96
N TYR A 142 -0.58 23.78 -6.62
CA TYR A 142 0.11 22.95 -7.60
C TYR A 142 0.37 21.54 -7.09
N VAL A 143 0.57 20.62 -8.03
CA VAL A 143 0.86 19.21 -7.75
C VAL A 143 2.03 18.73 -8.61
N LEU A 144 2.86 17.86 -8.03
CA LEU A 144 3.92 17.15 -8.73
C LEU A 144 3.35 15.84 -9.30
N VAL A 145 3.51 15.63 -10.61
CA VAL A 145 3.10 14.40 -11.31
C VAL A 145 4.28 13.86 -12.11
N ASP A 146 4.25 12.58 -12.42
CA ASP A 146 5.27 11.96 -13.27
C ASP A 146 5.13 12.45 -14.73
N ASP A 147 6.22 12.58 -15.46
CA ASP A 147 6.20 12.99 -16.87
C ASP A 147 5.38 12.03 -17.73
N ARG A 148 5.24 10.78 -17.31
CA ARG A 148 4.39 9.76 -17.90
C ARG A 148 2.97 10.26 -18.15
N HIS A 149 2.37 11.02 -17.23
CA HIS A 149 1.01 11.56 -17.35
C HIS A 149 0.83 12.44 -18.59
N PHE A 150 1.85 13.23 -18.91
CA PHE A 150 1.86 14.10 -20.07
C PHE A 150 2.11 13.30 -21.37
N LEU A 151 3.10 12.41 -21.34
CA LEU A 151 3.48 11.63 -22.52
C LEU A 151 2.32 10.79 -23.06
N ILE A 152 1.55 10.16 -22.17
CA ILE A 152 0.37 9.38 -22.55
C ILE A 152 -0.81 10.25 -23.01
N SER A 153 -0.76 11.57 -22.74
CA SER A 153 -1.70 12.56 -23.28
C SER A 153 -1.26 13.11 -24.66
N GLY A 154 -0.14 12.63 -25.18
CA GLY A 154 0.40 13.04 -26.48
C GLY A 154 1.38 14.21 -26.44
N PHE A 155 1.76 14.68 -25.25
CA PHE A 155 2.83 15.67 -25.12
C PHE A 155 4.18 15.07 -25.50
N GLN A 156 5.07 15.92 -26.01
CA GLN A 156 6.46 15.55 -26.26
C GLN A 156 7.33 15.92 -25.06
N ARG A 157 8.44 15.21 -24.83
CA ARG A 157 9.33 15.45 -23.69
C ARG A 157 9.85 16.88 -23.61
N ASP A 158 10.11 17.52 -24.75
CA ASP A 158 10.56 18.91 -24.83
C ASP A 158 9.52 19.93 -24.34
N GLN A 159 8.25 19.57 -24.30
CA GLN A 159 7.16 20.42 -23.81
C GLN A 159 7.03 20.39 -22.27
N LEU A 160 7.69 19.45 -21.56
CA LEU A 160 7.47 19.20 -20.13
C LEU A 160 8.28 20.14 -19.20
N HIS A 161 9.17 20.93 -19.76
CA HIS A 161 10.09 21.79 -19.01
C HIS A 161 9.52 23.18 -18.71
N VAL A 162 8.21 23.25 -18.49
CA VAL A 162 7.42 24.42 -18.07
C VAL A 162 6.26 23.95 -17.18
N PRO A 163 5.69 24.83 -16.33
CA PRO A 163 4.45 24.51 -15.63
C PRO A 163 3.29 24.40 -16.60
N TRP A 164 2.36 23.52 -16.31
CA TRP A 164 1.10 23.37 -17.01
C TRP A 164 -0.07 23.59 -16.04
N ARG A 165 -1.27 23.75 -16.55
CA ARG A 165 -2.48 23.86 -15.74
C ARG A 165 -3.46 22.78 -16.14
N THR A 166 -4.10 22.13 -15.15
CA THR A 166 -5.22 21.21 -15.38
C THR A 166 -6.44 21.69 -14.61
N GLU A 167 -7.61 21.30 -15.04
CA GLU A 167 -8.85 21.69 -14.38
C GLU A 167 -9.87 20.54 -14.36
N SER A 168 -10.78 20.63 -13.42
CA SER A 168 -12.00 19.82 -13.36
C SER A 168 -13.09 20.66 -12.71
N ASP A 169 -14.31 20.61 -13.26
CA ASP A 169 -15.47 21.32 -12.73
C ASP A 169 -15.22 22.85 -12.54
N GLY A 170 -14.44 23.45 -13.47
CA GLY A 170 -14.08 24.88 -13.44
C GLY A 170 -13.08 25.26 -12.36
N LYS A 171 -12.53 24.30 -11.60
CA LYS A 171 -11.47 24.49 -10.63
C LYS A 171 -10.16 23.96 -11.17
N TYR A 172 -9.06 24.60 -10.83
CA TYR A 172 -7.76 24.27 -11.43
C TYR A 172 -6.64 24.19 -10.41
N VAL A 173 -5.63 23.40 -10.79
CA VAL A 173 -4.32 23.36 -10.16
C VAL A 173 -3.23 23.45 -11.23
N ASP A 174 -2.08 24.02 -10.87
CA ASP A 174 -0.91 23.96 -11.72
C ASP A 174 -0.23 22.57 -11.55
N VAL A 175 0.32 22.04 -12.62
CA VAL A 175 0.99 20.73 -12.62
C VAL A 175 2.43 20.88 -13.10
N LEU A 176 3.35 20.25 -12.36
CA LEU A 176 4.77 20.22 -12.67
C LEU A 176 5.15 18.77 -12.97
N ALA A 177 5.77 18.56 -14.14
CA ALA A 177 6.27 17.24 -14.53
C ALA A 177 7.57 16.94 -13.79
N ILE A 178 7.62 15.83 -13.06
CA ILE A 178 8.87 15.26 -12.54
C ILE A 178 9.60 14.63 -13.73
N ASP A 179 10.86 14.99 -13.92
CA ASP A 179 11.70 14.49 -15.00
C ASP A 179 12.17 13.05 -14.71
N GLU A 180 11.65 12.07 -15.42
CA GLU A 180 12.02 10.66 -15.30
C GLU A 180 13.53 10.45 -15.45
N ARG A 181 14.18 11.13 -16.39
CA ARG A 181 15.64 10.96 -16.62
C ARG A 181 16.45 11.44 -15.40
N LEU A 182 16.04 12.54 -14.74
CA LEU A 182 16.67 12.97 -13.50
C LEU A 182 16.47 11.96 -12.37
N ARG A 183 15.31 11.30 -12.29
CA ARG A 183 15.02 10.26 -11.29
C ARG A 183 15.96 9.05 -11.43
N TYR A 184 16.37 8.69 -12.65
CA TYR A 184 17.32 7.61 -12.91
C TYR A 184 18.80 8.05 -12.89
N LEU A 185 19.07 9.35 -13.01
CA LEU A 185 20.42 9.89 -12.83
C LEU A 185 20.76 10.10 -11.34
N ILE A 186 19.84 10.66 -10.57
CA ILE A 186 20.04 11.04 -9.16
C ILE A 186 19.46 9.95 -8.23
N PRO A 187 20.26 9.37 -7.32
CA PRO A 187 21.71 9.51 -7.11
C PRO A 187 22.54 8.43 -7.82
N PHE A 188 22.04 7.70 -8.81
CA PHE A 188 22.60 6.45 -9.31
C PHE A 188 23.76 6.62 -10.28
N ARG A 189 23.95 7.82 -10.86
CA ARG A 189 24.95 8.12 -11.87
C ARG A 189 25.92 9.19 -11.39
N PRO A 190 27.16 9.24 -11.95
CA PRO A 190 28.11 10.30 -11.62
C PRO A 190 27.53 11.70 -11.84
N ALA A 191 27.88 12.65 -10.96
CA ALA A 191 27.38 14.03 -11.02
C ALA A 191 27.68 14.73 -12.36
N ALA A 192 28.71 14.33 -13.07
CA ALA A 192 29.05 14.83 -14.41
C ALA A 192 27.99 14.52 -15.46
N GLU A 193 27.30 13.36 -15.37
CA GLU A 193 26.21 12.99 -16.29
C GLU A 193 24.99 13.89 -16.04
N ILE A 194 24.71 14.22 -14.77
CA ILE A 194 23.63 15.14 -14.39
C ILE A 194 23.92 16.53 -14.98
N ALA A 195 25.17 17.03 -14.82
CA ALA A 195 25.59 18.30 -15.39
C ALA A 195 25.48 18.32 -16.92
N SER A 196 25.84 17.24 -17.58
CA SER A 196 25.70 17.10 -19.03
C SER A 196 24.25 17.21 -19.47
N TYR A 197 23.35 16.50 -18.79
CA TYR A 197 21.93 16.55 -19.08
C TYR A 197 21.31 17.94 -18.82
N VAL A 198 21.65 18.59 -17.72
CA VAL A 198 21.23 19.96 -17.42
C VAL A 198 21.69 20.94 -18.49
N ARG A 199 22.92 20.81 -19.01
CA ARG A 199 23.41 21.61 -20.13
C ARG A 199 22.68 21.33 -21.44
N GLU A 200 22.35 20.07 -21.70
CA GLU A 200 21.51 19.66 -22.83
C GLU A 200 20.16 20.40 -22.80
N LEU A 201 19.44 20.31 -21.68
CA LEU A 201 18.16 21.01 -21.48
C LEU A 201 18.28 22.52 -21.70
N ARG A 202 19.30 23.16 -21.07
CA ARG A 202 19.53 24.58 -21.24
C ARG A 202 19.84 24.98 -22.69
N SER A 203 20.66 24.17 -23.37
CA SER A 203 21.04 24.41 -24.78
C SER A 203 19.85 24.28 -25.72
N ALA A 204 18.89 23.42 -25.40
CA ALA A 204 17.60 23.30 -26.09
C ALA A 204 16.64 24.47 -25.79
N GLY A 205 17.00 25.37 -24.86
CA GLY A 205 16.17 26.53 -24.51
C GLY A 205 15.11 26.25 -23.45
N HIS A 206 15.18 25.12 -22.78
CA HIS A 206 14.27 24.79 -21.71
C HIS A 206 14.46 25.69 -20.48
N GLN A 207 13.38 25.89 -19.71
CA GLN A 207 13.35 26.86 -18.63
C GLN A 207 13.30 26.23 -17.24
N LEU A 208 12.84 24.95 -17.14
CA LEU A 208 12.59 24.26 -15.89
C LEU A 208 13.03 22.79 -15.98
N ALA A 209 13.66 22.30 -14.92
CA ALA A 209 13.89 20.88 -14.67
C ALA A 209 13.47 20.56 -13.23
N VAL A 210 12.62 19.57 -13.05
CA VAL A 210 12.10 19.16 -11.73
C VAL A 210 12.58 17.76 -11.42
N PHE A 211 13.44 17.65 -10.42
CA PHE A 211 13.71 16.40 -9.72
C PHE A 211 12.86 16.35 -8.46
N ALA A 212 12.07 15.31 -8.29
CA ALA A 212 11.39 15.02 -7.04
C ALA A 212 11.22 13.51 -6.91
N ASP A 213 11.70 12.95 -5.80
CA ASP A 213 11.70 11.50 -5.59
C ASP A 213 11.91 11.15 -4.11
N ASP A 214 11.92 9.82 -3.81
CA ASP A 214 12.07 9.28 -2.46
C ASP A 214 13.43 9.66 -1.86
N GLY A 215 13.40 10.18 -0.64
CA GLY A 215 14.60 10.48 0.13
C GLY A 215 15.41 9.24 0.48
N GLU A 216 14.75 8.09 0.56
CA GLU A 216 15.31 6.77 0.81
C GLU A 216 16.37 6.35 -0.21
N LYS A 217 16.31 6.88 -1.42
CA LYS A 217 17.36 6.70 -2.46
C LYS A 217 18.75 7.11 -2.00
N PHE A 218 18.83 8.06 -1.07
CA PHE A 218 20.09 8.65 -0.61
C PHE A 218 20.69 7.88 0.59
N GLY A 219 20.60 6.56 0.60
CA GLY A 219 21.27 5.70 1.57
C GLY A 219 20.43 4.55 2.13
N GLY A 220 19.10 4.54 1.89
CA GLY A 220 18.20 3.48 2.33
C GLY A 220 18.13 2.30 1.35
N TRP A 221 18.37 2.54 0.07
CA TRP A 221 18.32 1.47 -0.93
C TRP A 221 19.64 0.70 -1.03
N PRO A 222 19.62 -0.57 -1.47
CA PRO A 222 20.83 -1.39 -1.55
C PRO A 222 21.97 -0.71 -2.29
N GLY A 223 23.15 -0.64 -1.68
CA GLY A 223 24.36 -0.05 -2.24
C GLY A 223 24.42 1.47 -2.27
N THR A 224 23.30 2.17 -2.02
CA THR A 224 23.26 3.63 -2.15
C THR A 224 23.97 4.34 -0.99
N ARG A 225 23.99 3.79 0.22
CA ARG A 225 24.68 4.41 1.35
C ARG A 225 26.18 4.58 1.08
N GLU A 226 26.86 3.48 0.70
CA GLU A 226 28.29 3.51 0.37
C GLU A 226 28.58 4.50 -0.77
N TRP A 227 27.73 4.47 -1.81
CA TRP A 227 27.88 5.34 -2.98
C TRP A 227 27.70 6.81 -2.65
N VAL A 228 26.60 7.15 -1.97
CA VAL A 228 26.19 8.54 -1.71
C VAL A 228 27.11 9.22 -0.69
N TYR A 229 27.48 8.51 0.38
CA TYR A 229 28.24 9.10 1.49
C TYR A 229 29.71 8.71 1.50
N ASP A 230 30.04 7.41 1.46
CA ASP A 230 31.41 6.95 1.67
C ASP A 230 32.27 7.21 0.42
N LYS A 231 31.73 6.98 -0.77
CA LYS A 231 32.35 7.33 -2.06
C LYS A 231 32.20 8.80 -2.42
N GLY A 232 31.41 9.56 -1.67
CA GLY A 232 31.31 11.03 -1.75
C GLY A 232 30.42 11.54 -2.88
N TRP A 233 29.58 10.72 -3.48
CA TRP A 233 28.69 11.14 -4.58
C TRP A 233 27.89 12.42 -4.25
N LEU A 234 27.31 12.53 -3.05
CA LEU A 234 26.51 13.72 -2.68
C LEU A 234 27.36 14.99 -2.64
N ARG A 235 28.60 14.90 -2.15
CA ARG A 235 29.51 16.06 -2.15
C ARG A 235 29.90 16.48 -3.57
N ASP A 236 30.15 15.49 -4.44
CA ASP A 236 30.47 15.74 -5.86
C ASP A 236 29.27 16.35 -6.59
N PHE A 237 28.06 15.85 -6.30
CA PHE A 237 26.82 16.40 -6.84
C PHE A 237 26.64 17.87 -6.41
N LEU A 238 26.73 18.16 -5.11
CA LEU A 238 26.59 19.52 -4.60
C LEU A 238 27.66 20.46 -5.15
N GLY A 239 28.93 20.02 -5.21
CA GLY A 239 30.01 20.81 -5.82
C GLY A 239 29.82 21.03 -7.33
N THR A 240 29.19 20.11 -8.02
CA THR A 240 28.83 20.24 -9.45
C THR A 240 27.70 21.24 -9.64
N MET A 241 26.65 21.16 -8.82
CA MET A 241 25.54 22.12 -8.85
C MET A 241 26.01 23.55 -8.50
N GLU A 242 26.91 23.70 -7.52
CA GLU A 242 27.53 24.98 -7.16
C GLU A 242 28.25 25.62 -8.34
N LYS A 243 29.04 24.85 -9.10
CA LYS A 243 29.72 25.34 -10.31
C LYS A 243 28.73 25.76 -11.39
N LEU A 244 27.64 25.02 -11.61
CA LEU A 244 26.59 25.37 -12.57
C LEU A 244 25.86 26.66 -12.18
N VAL A 245 25.62 26.88 -10.88
CA VAL A 245 25.04 28.12 -10.36
C VAL A 245 26.03 29.30 -10.54
N ALA A 246 27.29 29.11 -10.14
CA ALA A 246 28.30 30.14 -10.24
C ALA A 246 28.59 30.58 -11.69
N SER A 247 28.48 29.64 -12.66
CA SER A 247 28.61 29.96 -14.09
C SER A 247 27.35 30.59 -14.70
N GLY A 248 26.24 30.70 -13.94
CA GLY A 248 24.96 31.19 -14.45
C GLY A 248 24.28 30.24 -15.43
N GLU A 249 24.66 28.97 -15.40
CA GLU A 249 24.01 27.93 -16.22
C GLU A 249 22.66 27.54 -15.66
N ILE A 250 22.54 27.47 -14.32
CA ILE A 250 21.30 27.17 -13.62
C ILE A 250 20.99 28.18 -12.51
N VAL A 251 19.74 28.20 -12.09
CA VAL A 251 19.26 28.79 -10.85
C VAL A 251 18.53 27.73 -10.07
N MET A 252 18.99 27.43 -8.85
CA MET A 252 18.23 26.56 -7.96
C MET A 252 16.95 27.27 -7.54
N SER A 253 15.83 26.57 -7.52
CA SER A 253 14.50 27.12 -7.31
C SER A 253 13.65 26.23 -6.45
N THR A 254 12.74 26.80 -5.69
CA THR A 254 11.57 26.10 -5.18
C THR A 254 10.52 25.92 -6.28
N CYS A 255 9.50 25.11 -6.04
CA CYS A 255 8.36 24.98 -6.99
C CYS A 255 7.59 26.30 -7.10
N THR A 256 7.35 26.98 -5.97
CA THR A 256 6.65 28.28 -5.94
C THR A 256 7.41 29.34 -6.73
N ASP A 257 8.73 29.42 -6.58
CA ASP A 257 9.57 30.35 -7.36
C ASP A 257 9.56 30.02 -8.85
N ALA A 258 9.60 28.74 -9.19
CA ALA A 258 9.54 28.29 -10.58
C ALA A 258 8.20 28.68 -11.23
N LEU A 259 7.08 28.43 -10.55
CA LEU A 259 5.73 28.85 -11.00
C LEU A 259 5.59 30.36 -11.17
N GLY A 260 6.28 31.15 -10.34
CA GLY A 260 6.28 32.62 -10.44
C GLY A 260 7.12 33.15 -11.59
N ALA A 261 8.15 32.42 -12.01
CA ALA A 261 9.16 32.90 -12.95
C ALA A 261 9.06 32.29 -14.35
N VAL A 262 8.51 31.10 -14.48
CA VAL A 262 8.38 30.39 -15.75
C VAL A 262 6.95 30.50 -16.26
N ARG A 263 6.81 30.94 -17.50
CA ARG A 263 5.49 31.06 -18.14
C ARG A 263 4.89 29.67 -18.31
N SER A 264 3.60 29.51 -17.94
CA SER A 264 2.85 28.28 -18.17
C SER A 264 2.79 27.93 -19.66
N GLY A 265 2.92 26.66 -19.99
CA GLY A 265 2.70 26.10 -21.32
C GLY A 265 1.25 26.12 -21.76
N GLY A 266 0.31 26.31 -20.83
CA GLY A 266 -1.12 26.36 -21.09
C GLY A 266 -1.89 25.26 -20.35
N LEU A 267 -2.94 24.77 -20.95
CA LEU A 267 -3.82 23.76 -20.38
C LEU A 267 -3.35 22.35 -20.75
N ALA A 268 -3.39 21.44 -19.78
CA ALA A 268 -3.11 20.00 -19.97
C ALA A 268 -4.18 19.18 -19.27
N TYR A 269 -4.87 18.31 -20.00
CA TYR A 269 -5.76 17.30 -19.43
C TYR A 269 -5.01 15.98 -19.32
N LEU A 270 -4.78 15.56 -18.08
CA LEU A 270 -4.04 14.35 -17.77
C LEU A 270 -5.00 13.19 -17.49
N PRO A 271 -4.81 12.03 -18.12
CA PRO A 271 -5.67 10.87 -17.89
C PRO A 271 -5.32 10.17 -16.58
N THR A 272 -6.20 9.24 -16.16
CA THR A 272 -5.88 8.31 -15.06
C THR A 272 -4.59 7.57 -15.33
N ALA A 273 -3.59 7.79 -14.48
CA ALA A 273 -2.26 7.23 -14.62
C ALA A 273 -1.44 7.32 -13.33
N SER A 274 -0.29 6.67 -13.36
CA SER A 274 0.84 6.84 -12.45
C SER A 274 2.14 6.73 -13.25
N TYR A 275 3.25 6.40 -12.59
CA TYR A 275 4.50 6.08 -13.28
C TYR A 275 4.43 4.69 -13.93
N ARG A 276 5.34 4.42 -14.85
CA ARG A 276 5.29 3.25 -15.72
C ARG A 276 5.32 1.92 -14.98
N GLU A 277 6.18 1.77 -13.99
CA GLU A 277 6.32 0.55 -13.22
C GLU A 277 5.03 0.23 -12.44
N MET A 278 4.40 1.24 -11.86
CA MET A 278 3.11 1.11 -11.18
C MET A 278 2.01 0.60 -12.12
N GLU A 279 1.97 1.10 -13.36
CA GLU A 279 1.03 0.62 -14.37
C GLU A 279 1.24 -0.87 -14.69
N ALA A 280 2.51 -1.34 -14.73
CA ALA A 280 2.84 -2.74 -14.97
C ALA A 280 2.50 -3.62 -13.76
N TRP A 281 2.84 -3.19 -12.54
CA TRP A 281 2.58 -3.95 -11.31
C TRP A 281 1.08 -4.13 -11.03
N SER A 282 0.25 -3.17 -11.42
CA SER A 282 -1.19 -3.24 -11.22
C SER A 282 -1.90 -4.24 -12.15
N LEU A 283 -1.22 -4.75 -13.18
CA LEU A 283 -1.78 -5.77 -14.07
C LEU A 283 -1.89 -7.13 -13.36
N PRO A 284 -2.92 -7.94 -13.67
CA PRO A 284 -2.93 -9.36 -13.35
C PRO A 284 -1.71 -10.06 -13.96
N SER A 285 -1.18 -11.08 -13.28
CA SER A 285 0.11 -11.72 -13.63
C SER A 285 0.24 -12.12 -15.10
N ALA A 286 -0.79 -12.73 -15.69
CA ALA A 286 -0.77 -13.12 -17.10
C ALA A 286 -0.67 -11.91 -18.06
N ALA A 287 -1.33 -10.81 -17.72
CA ALA A 287 -1.27 -9.58 -18.50
C ALA A 287 0.07 -8.87 -18.34
N ALA A 288 0.62 -8.84 -17.11
CA ALA A 288 1.95 -8.29 -16.84
C ALA A 288 3.05 -9.05 -17.60
N THR A 289 2.99 -10.40 -17.61
CA THR A 289 3.89 -11.24 -18.42
C THR A 289 3.77 -10.92 -19.92
N ARG A 290 2.55 -10.73 -20.43
CA ARG A 290 2.36 -10.36 -21.84
C ARG A 290 2.90 -8.97 -22.16
N LEU A 291 2.72 -8.00 -21.26
CA LEU A 291 3.28 -6.66 -21.41
C LEU A 291 4.81 -6.73 -21.49
N GLY A 292 5.46 -7.44 -20.56
CA GLY A 292 6.93 -7.61 -20.57
C GLY A 292 7.45 -8.27 -21.85
N LYS A 293 6.74 -9.26 -22.41
CA LYS A 293 7.10 -9.85 -23.72
C LYS A 293 6.98 -8.84 -24.86
N LEU A 294 5.88 -8.07 -24.89
CA LEU A 294 5.68 -7.02 -25.90
C LEU A 294 6.78 -5.96 -25.81
N GLU A 295 7.15 -5.52 -24.62
CA GLU A 295 8.23 -4.56 -24.42
C GLU A 295 9.57 -5.09 -24.91
N THR A 296 9.85 -6.37 -24.65
CA THR A 296 11.06 -7.04 -25.15
C THR A 296 11.08 -7.09 -26.68
N GLU A 297 9.95 -7.41 -27.31
CA GLU A 297 9.82 -7.46 -28.79
C GLU A 297 10.00 -6.08 -29.42
N LEU A 298 9.49 -5.03 -28.78
CA LEU A 298 9.63 -3.65 -29.28
C LEU A 298 11.04 -3.10 -29.09
N GLY A 299 11.73 -3.53 -28.08
CA GLY A 299 13.08 -3.10 -27.72
C GLY A 299 13.14 -1.74 -27.01
N ALA A 300 14.18 -1.55 -26.20
CA ALA A 300 14.34 -0.40 -25.31
C ALA A 300 14.26 0.96 -26.04
N GLY A 301 14.80 1.06 -27.26
CA GLY A 301 14.80 2.32 -28.04
C GLY A 301 13.40 2.79 -28.42
N ARG A 302 12.48 1.89 -28.79
CA ARG A 302 11.09 2.25 -29.09
C ARG A 302 10.30 2.56 -27.82
N ILE A 303 10.58 1.84 -26.76
CA ILE A 303 9.93 2.03 -25.46
C ILE A 303 10.34 3.39 -24.84
N ALA A 304 11.60 3.77 -24.91
CA ALA A 304 12.07 5.08 -24.45
C ALA A 304 11.65 6.23 -25.40
N GLY A 305 11.26 5.92 -26.62
CA GLY A 305 10.79 6.88 -27.63
C GLY A 305 9.31 7.19 -27.51
N GLN A 306 8.77 7.85 -28.55
CA GLN A 306 7.37 8.29 -28.62
C GLN A 306 6.36 7.13 -28.57
N ASP A 307 6.71 5.96 -29.09
CA ASP A 307 5.83 4.79 -29.12
C ASP A 307 5.55 4.26 -27.70
N GLY A 308 6.50 4.41 -26.78
CA GLY A 308 6.36 3.97 -25.38
C GLY A 308 5.21 4.63 -24.63
N ALA A 309 4.81 5.83 -25.05
CA ALA A 309 3.66 6.52 -24.47
C ALA A 309 2.34 5.75 -24.69
N PHE A 310 2.21 4.99 -25.77
CA PHE A 310 1.01 4.21 -26.11
C PHE A 310 1.03 2.80 -25.53
N ILE A 311 2.12 2.37 -24.92
CA ILE A 311 2.26 1.06 -24.27
C ILE A 311 1.97 1.25 -22.79
N ARG A 312 0.80 0.77 -22.36
CA ARG A 312 0.29 0.99 -21.01
C ARG A 312 -0.01 -0.31 -20.29
N GLY A 313 0.17 -0.27 -18.97
CA GLY A 313 -0.39 -1.23 -18.04
C GLY A 313 -1.80 -0.83 -17.59
N ALA A 314 -2.18 -1.22 -16.39
CA ALA A 314 -3.44 -0.83 -15.76
C ALA A 314 -3.22 0.42 -14.87
N HIS A 315 -4.32 0.96 -14.33
CA HIS A 315 -4.25 2.01 -13.33
C HIS A 315 -4.26 1.42 -11.91
N TRP A 316 -3.85 2.21 -10.93
CA TRP A 316 -3.60 1.75 -9.56
C TRP A 316 -4.79 1.00 -8.92
N ARG A 317 -6.04 1.45 -9.12
CA ARG A 317 -7.23 0.77 -8.56
C ARG A 317 -7.35 -0.69 -8.99
N ASN A 318 -6.66 -1.11 -10.04
CA ASN A 318 -6.68 -2.50 -10.49
C ASN A 318 -6.00 -3.46 -9.48
N PHE A 319 -5.26 -2.94 -8.50
CA PHE A 319 -4.81 -3.76 -7.37
C PHE A 319 -5.96 -4.33 -6.54
N PHE A 320 -7.10 -3.66 -6.47
CA PHE A 320 -8.29 -4.19 -5.81
C PHE A 320 -8.92 -5.38 -6.57
N VAL A 321 -8.71 -5.44 -7.89
CA VAL A 321 -9.10 -6.62 -8.69
C VAL A 321 -8.07 -7.73 -8.55
N LYS A 322 -6.77 -7.36 -8.52
CA LYS A 322 -5.66 -8.31 -8.40
C LYS A 322 -5.60 -8.98 -7.03
N TYR A 323 -5.95 -8.25 -5.96
CA TYR A 323 -5.87 -8.67 -4.57
C TYR A 323 -7.21 -8.48 -3.85
N PRO A 324 -8.07 -9.51 -3.78
CA PRO A 324 -9.34 -9.44 -3.06
C PRO A 324 -9.20 -9.05 -1.59
N GLU A 325 -8.09 -9.42 -0.93
CA GLU A 325 -7.81 -9.03 0.46
C GLU A 325 -7.66 -7.51 0.59
N SER A 326 -6.97 -6.87 -0.34
CA SER A 326 -6.85 -5.41 -0.42
C SER A 326 -8.21 -4.76 -0.71
N ASN A 327 -8.98 -5.34 -1.63
CA ASN A 327 -10.33 -4.86 -1.93
C ASN A 327 -11.23 -4.87 -0.69
N ARG A 328 -11.25 -5.98 0.06
CA ARG A 328 -12.06 -6.11 1.29
C ARG A 328 -11.67 -5.06 2.34
N ALA A 329 -10.38 -4.87 2.61
CA ALA A 329 -9.91 -3.83 3.53
C ALA A 329 -10.32 -2.42 3.07
N HIS A 330 -10.19 -2.12 1.77
CA HIS A 330 -10.62 -0.85 1.20
C HIS A 330 -12.14 -0.64 1.31
N LYS A 331 -12.96 -1.65 0.97
CA LYS A 331 -14.43 -1.53 1.06
C LYS A 331 -14.90 -1.42 2.51
N LYS A 332 -14.25 -2.13 3.44
CA LYS A 332 -14.46 -1.94 4.89
C LYS A 332 -14.20 -0.49 5.29
N MET A 333 -13.09 0.08 4.86
CA MET A 333 -12.75 1.47 5.12
C MET A 333 -13.83 2.43 4.58
N LEU A 334 -14.32 2.21 3.35
CA LEU A 334 -15.41 3.01 2.76
C LEU A 334 -16.71 2.89 3.56
N ALA A 335 -17.09 1.68 3.98
CA ALA A 335 -18.28 1.44 4.79
C ALA A 335 -18.17 2.15 6.13
N LEU A 336 -17.01 2.07 6.80
CA LEU A 336 -16.79 2.76 8.08
C LEU A 336 -16.72 4.29 7.92
N SER A 337 -16.16 4.82 6.83
CA SER A 337 -16.24 6.25 6.53
C SER A 337 -17.68 6.72 6.34
N ALA A 338 -18.53 5.93 5.69
CA ALA A 338 -19.95 6.23 5.54
C ALA A 338 -20.69 6.16 6.89
N LEU A 339 -20.41 5.14 7.70
CA LEU A 339 -21.00 4.96 9.04
C LEU A 339 -20.57 6.08 9.98
N SER A 340 -19.29 6.52 9.95
CA SER A 340 -18.78 7.64 10.74
C SER A 340 -19.62 8.90 10.51
N ARG A 341 -19.92 9.23 9.25
CA ARG A 341 -20.80 10.37 8.90
C ARG A 341 -22.19 10.26 9.53
N GLN A 342 -22.78 9.07 9.48
CA GLN A 342 -24.10 8.82 10.06
C GLN A 342 -24.10 8.96 11.59
N ARG A 343 -22.94 8.74 12.25
CA ARG A 343 -22.74 8.83 13.70
C ARG A 343 -22.18 10.18 14.16
N GLY A 344 -22.17 11.20 13.30
CA GLY A 344 -21.71 12.55 13.65
C GLY A 344 -20.20 12.72 13.69
N ASP A 345 -19.47 11.83 13.01
CA ASP A 345 -18.02 11.90 12.80
C ASP A 345 -17.17 11.96 14.09
N PRO A 346 -17.25 10.97 14.98
CA PRO A 346 -16.39 10.92 16.14
C PRO A 346 -14.92 11.02 15.74
N GLU A 347 -14.17 11.90 16.41
CA GLU A 347 -12.80 12.20 15.98
C GLU A 347 -11.87 10.98 16.04
N GLU A 348 -11.99 10.17 17.07
CA GLU A 348 -11.21 8.93 17.20
C GLU A 348 -11.48 7.97 16.05
N ALA A 349 -12.75 7.78 15.66
CA ALA A 349 -13.10 6.95 14.52
C ALA A 349 -12.54 7.53 13.21
N ARG A 350 -12.63 8.86 13.00
CA ARG A 350 -12.08 9.52 11.81
C ARG A 350 -10.57 9.37 11.70
N ARG A 351 -9.84 9.56 12.82
CA ARG A 351 -8.38 9.40 12.85
C ARG A 351 -7.98 7.94 12.61
N ALA A 352 -8.70 7.00 13.18
CA ALA A 352 -8.47 5.57 12.93
C ALA A 352 -8.76 5.19 11.46
N ILE A 353 -9.87 5.66 10.86
CA ILE A 353 -10.15 5.49 9.44
C ILE A 353 -9.03 6.11 8.61
N GLY A 354 -8.58 7.32 8.97
CA GLY A 354 -7.48 8.00 8.28
C GLY A 354 -6.20 7.17 8.27
N ARG A 355 -5.80 6.57 9.38
CA ARG A 355 -4.65 5.66 9.45
C ARG A 355 -4.85 4.40 8.59
N ALA A 356 -6.06 3.86 8.57
CA ALA A 356 -6.40 2.71 7.73
C ALA A 356 -6.43 3.03 6.22
N GLN A 357 -6.36 4.29 5.83
CA GLN A 357 -6.24 4.75 4.43
C GLN A 357 -4.80 4.77 3.93
N CYS A 358 -3.81 4.47 4.79
CA CYS A 358 -2.40 4.35 4.37
C CYS A 358 -2.28 3.34 3.21
N ASN A 359 -1.60 3.75 2.15
CA ASN A 359 -1.62 3.00 0.89
C ASN A 359 -0.78 1.73 0.89
N ASP A 360 0.30 1.69 1.65
CA ASP A 360 1.38 0.70 1.53
C ASP A 360 0.90 -0.75 1.61
N ALA A 361 -0.04 -1.05 2.51
CA ALA A 361 -0.60 -2.39 2.66
C ALA A 361 -1.58 -2.81 1.55
N SER A 362 -1.90 -1.92 0.60
CA SER A 362 -2.97 -2.15 -0.38
C SER A 362 -2.47 -2.66 -1.73
N TRP A 363 -1.16 -2.64 -1.98
CA TRP A 363 -0.58 -3.01 -3.25
C TRP A 363 0.83 -3.59 -3.08
N HIS A 364 1.40 -4.08 -4.18
CA HIS A 364 2.75 -4.64 -4.21
C HIS A 364 3.47 -4.27 -5.50
N GLY A 365 4.71 -3.83 -5.33
CA GLY A 365 5.67 -3.53 -6.40
C GLY A 365 7.04 -4.11 -6.05
N VAL A 366 8.05 -3.22 -5.88
CA VAL A 366 9.42 -3.61 -5.46
C VAL A 366 9.53 -3.80 -3.96
N PHE A 367 8.82 -2.98 -3.18
CA PHE A 367 8.78 -3.11 -1.72
C PHE A 367 7.69 -4.10 -1.32
N GLY A 368 7.87 -4.80 -0.20
CA GLY A 368 6.99 -5.88 0.25
C GLY A 368 5.49 -5.55 0.29
N GLY A 369 5.12 -4.33 0.72
CA GLY A 369 3.75 -3.81 0.63
C GLY A 369 2.72 -4.75 1.24
N LEU A 370 1.72 -5.14 0.44
CA LEU A 370 0.66 -6.08 0.80
C LEU A 370 1.18 -7.41 1.38
N TYR A 371 2.37 -7.87 0.95
CA TYR A 371 2.97 -9.12 1.41
C TYR A 371 3.55 -9.03 2.83
N LEU A 372 3.61 -7.84 3.43
CA LEU A 372 4.08 -7.62 4.80
C LEU A 372 2.91 -7.69 5.80
N PRO A 373 2.80 -8.74 6.63
CA PRO A 373 1.66 -8.93 7.54
C PRO A 373 1.47 -7.77 8.51
N HIS A 374 2.55 -7.20 9.06
CA HIS A 374 2.47 -6.11 10.03
C HIS A 374 1.82 -4.84 9.47
N LEU A 375 1.99 -4.55 8.17
CA LEU A 375 1.31 -3.41 7.54
C LEU A 375 -0.19 -3.67 7.40
N ARG A 376 -0.59 -4.88 6.96
CA ARG A 376 -2.02 -5.25 6.90
C ARG A 376 -2.65 -5.31 8.29
N GLU A 377 -1.95 -5.88 9.28
CA GLU A 377 -2.39 -5.89 10.68
C GLU A 377 -2.65 -4.47 11.19
N ALA A 378 -1.79 -3.50 10.84
CA ALA A 378 -1.97 -2.11 11.23
C ALA A 378 -3.22 -1.48 10.60
N ILE A 379 -3.51 -1.79 9.32
CA ILE A 379 -4.75 -1.36 8.67
C ILE A 379 -5.96 -1.95 9.39
N TRP A 380 -5.99 -3.28 9.60
CA TRP A 380 -7.09 -3.96 10.28
C TRP A 380 -7.28 -3.49 11.72
N LEU A 381 -6.20 -3.26 12.47
CA LEU A 381 -6.26 -2.69 13.82
C LEU A 381 -6.96 -1.33 13.84
N ASN A 382 -6.66 -0.46 12.88
CA ASN A 382 -7.26 0.86 12.80
C ASN A 382 -8.72 0.79 12.32
N LEU A 383 -9.07 -0.12 11.41
CA LEU A 383 -10.46 -0.40 11.04
C LEU A 383 -11.25 -0.93 12.25
N ALA A 384 -10.68 -1.87 13.01
CA ALA A 384 -11.30 -2.40 14.23
C ALA A 384 -11.53 -1.32 15.30
N ARG A 385 -10.56 -0.41 15.49
CA ARG A 385 -10.71 0.74 16.41
C ARG A 385 -11.85 1.67 15.98
N ALA A 386 -11.89 1.99 14.69
CA ALA A 386 -12.96 2.82 14.14
C ALA A 386 -14.33 2.16 14.31
N GLU A 387 -14.46 0.89 13.97
CA GLU A 387 -15.72 0.17 14.03
C GLU A 387 -16.19 -0.01 15.48
N ARG A 388 -15.29 -0.33 16.41
CA ARG A 388 -15.59 -0.40 17.85
C ARG A 388 -16.19 0.90 18.37
N GLU A 389 -15.60 2.04 18.00
CA GLU A 389 -16.12 3.37 18.39
C GLU A 389 -17.49 3.63 17.78
N LEU A 390 -17.65 3.35 16.49
CA LEU A 390 -18.89 3.60 15.75
C LEU A 390 -20.04 2.68 16.17
N ARG A 391 -19.75 1.45 16.59
CA ARG A 391 -20.74 0.44 17.00
C ARG A 391 -20.87 0.31 18.53
N HIS A 392 -20.36 1.28 19.26
CA HIS A 392 -20.48 1.27 20.73
C HIS A 392 -21.94 1.12 21.17
N GLY A 393 -22.22 0.09 21.99
CA GLY A 393 -23.57 -0.22 22.50
C GLY A 393 -24.50 -0.90 21.50
N GLU A 394 -24.07 -1.22 20.29
CA GLU A 394 -24.87 -1.99 19.33
C GLU A 394 -25.00 -3.46 19.74
N SER A 395 -26.21 -3.99 19.59
CA SER A 395 -26.49 -5.42 19.72
C SER A 395 -26.08 -6.16 18.45
N LEU A 396 -25.99 -7.49 18.54
CA LEU A 396 -25.74 -8.37 17.40
C LEU A 396 -26.76 -8.12 16.28
N ALA A 397 -26.26 -7.91 15.06
CA ALA A 397 -27.05 -7.69 13.87
C ALA A 397 -26.38 -8.33 12.65
N ALA A 398 -27.16 -8.56 11.60
CA ALA A 398 -26.68 -9.03 10.31
C ALA A 398 -27.29 -8.16 9.21
N GLU A 399 -26.44 -7.65 8.32
CA GLU A 399 -26.81 -6.83 7.17
C GLU A 399 -26.48 -7.59 5.89
N VAL A 400 -27.38 -7.55 4.89
CA VAL A 400 -27.13 -8.11 3.56
C VAL A 400 -26.70 -6.95 2.67
N VAL A 401 -25.51 -7.03 2.14
CA VAL A 401 -24.88 -5.95 1.38
C VAL A 401 -23.82 -6.51 0.42
N ASP A 402 -23.71 -5.95 -0.78
CA ASP A 402 -22.56 -6.14 -1.67
C ASP A 402 -21.35 -5.46 -1.01
N PHE A 403 -20.65 -6.22 -0.16
CA PHE A 403 -19.62 -5.69 0.74
C PHE A 403 -18.33 -5.33 0.00
N ASP A 404 -17.96 -6.13 -0.98
CA ASP A 404 -16.70 -5.96 -1.70
C ASP A 404 -16.87 -5.35 -3.11
N ALA A 405 -18.12 -4.97 -3.44
CA ALA A 405 -18.54 -4.32 -4.68
C ALA A 405 -18.26 -5.19 -5.93
N ASP A 406 -18.52 -6.49 -5.82
CA ASP A 406 -18.40 -7.44 -6.92
C ASP A 406 -19.74 -7.76 -7.61
N GLY A 407 -20.84 -7.21 -7.08
CA GLY A 407 -22.20 -7.41 -7.60
C GLY A 407 -22.94 -8.60 -6.96
N ASN A 408 -22.37 -9.23 -5.95
CA ASN A 408 -23.00 -10.27 -5.16
C ASN A 408 -23.17 -9.81 -3.71
N ASP A 409 -24.20 -10.30 -3.05
CA ASP A 409 -24.45 -9.93 -1.65
C ASP A 409 -23.65 -10.82 -0.69
N GLU A 410 -22.97 -10.20 0.27
CA GLU A 410 -22.41 -10.81 1.47
C GLU A 410 -23.34 -10.55 2.66
N ILE A 411 -23.09 -11.31 3.73
CA ILE A 411 -23.76 -11.09 5.02
C ILE A 411 -22.73 -10.52 6.00
N TRP A 412 -22.89 -9.23 6.33
CA TRP A 412 -22.08 -8.54 7.31
C TRP A 412 -22.71 -8.68 8.70
N VAL A 413 -22.11 -9.52 9.55
CA VAL A 413 -22.52 -9.73 10.94
C VAL A 413 -21.66 -8.89 11.86
N HIS A 414 -22.27 -8.13 12.75
CA HIS A 414 -21.55 -7.24 13.64
C HIS A 414 -22.23 -7.04 14.98
N SER A 415 -21.47 -6.61 15.97
CA SER A 415 -21.93 -6.16 17.29
C SER A 415 -20.97 -5.07 17.79
N SER A 416 -21.13 -4.66 19.05
CA SER A 416 -20.15 -3.78 19.71
C SER A 416 -18.78 -4.43 19.98
N ARG A 417 -18.58 -5.74 19.68
CA ARG A 417 -17.39 -6.51 20.03
C ARG A 417 -16.64 -7.11 18.85
N PHE A 418 -17.33 -7.39 17.76
CA PHE A 418 -16.73 -8.04 16.59
C PHE A 418 -17.49 -7.68 15.32
N SER A 419 -16.84 -8.02 14.20
CA SER A 419 -17.38 -7.95 12.85
C SER A 419 -16.95 -9.19 12.06
N ALA A 420 -17.84 -9.74 11.24
CA ALA A 420 -17.56 -10.86 10.36
C ALA A 420 -18.31 -10.70 9.04
N VAL A 421 -17.72 -11.15 7.94
CA VAL A 421 -18.33 -11.14 6.60
C VAL A 421 -18.39 -12.56 6.07
N VAL A 422 -19.61 -13.05 5.81
CA VAL A 422 -19.86 -14.35 5.18
C VAL A 422 -20.12 -14.14 3.71
N SER A 423 -19.36 -14.83 2.83
CA SER A 423 -19.54 -14.76 1.37
C SER A 423 -20.24 -16.00 0.83
N PRO A 424 -21.51 -15.89 0.44
CA PRO A 424 -22.26 -17.01 -0.14
C PRO A 424 -21.66 -17.53 -1.44
N VAL A 425 -21.07 -16.65 -2.26
CA VAL A 425 -20.46 -17.02 -3.55
C VAL A 425 -19.16 -17.82 -3.39
N GLN A 426 -18.56 -17.77 -2.20
CA GLN A 426 -17.41 -18.58 -1.82
C GLN A 426 -17.79 -19.76 -0.93
N GLY A 427 -18.93 -20.41 -1.20
CA GLY A 427 -19.40 -21.57 -0.44
C GLY A 427 -19.80 -21.25 1.00
N GLY A 428 -20.17 -20.01 1.29
CA GLY A 428 -20.43 -19.55 2.65
C GLY A 428 -19.17 -19.51 3.51
N ALA A 429 -18.01 -19.19 2.94
CA ALA A 429 -16.79 -18.94 3.71
C ALA A 429 -16.89 -17.60 4.46
N ILE A 430 -16.17 -17.48 5.59
CA ILE A 430 -16.00 -16.20 6.29
C ILE A 430 -14.70 -15.58 5.78
N VAL A 431 -14.83 -14.42 5.12
CA VAL A 431 -13.74 -13.70 4.47
C VAL A 431 -13.16 -12.56 5.31
N GLU A 432 -13.85 -12.16 6.37
CA GLU A 432 -13.39 -11.27 7.44
C GLU A 432 -13.92 -11.78 8.77
N TYR A 433 -13.07 -11.76 9.79
CA TYR A 433 -13.46 -12.00 11.18
C TYR A 433 -12.59 -11.17 12.11
N THR A 434 -13.09 -9.98 12.46
CA THR A 434 -12.37 -9.00 13.26
C THR A 434 -12.94 -8.94 14.67
N VAL A 435 -12.10 -9.14 15.69
CA VAL A 435 -12.43 -8.98 17.10
C VAL A 435 -11.89 -7.64 17.57
N PHE A 436 -12.74 -6.78 18.14
CA PHE A 436 -12.38 -5.38 18.42
C PHE A 436 -11.50 -5.22 19.67
N GLU A 437 -11.52 -6.17 20.60
CA GLU A 437 -10.74 -6.11 21.84
C GLU A 437 -9.25 -6.17 21.55
N ASP A 438 -8.82 -7.06 20.67
CA ASP A 438 -7.44 -7.23 20.25
C ASP A 438 -7.08 -6.54 18.93
N GLY A 439 -8.10 -6.09 18.19
CA GLY A 439 -7.95 -5.41 16.90
C GLY A 439 -7.49 -6.32 15.77
N VAL A 440 -7.67 -7.64 15.90
CA VAL A 440 -7.19 -8.64 14.96
C VAL A 440 -8.29 -9.06 14.00
N ASN A 441 -8.01 -9.01 12.69
CA ASN A 441 -8.76 -9.78 11.70
C ASN A 441 -8.15 -11.18 11.58
N TYR A 442 -8.81 -12.15 12.17
CA TYR A 442 -8.35 -13.56 12.18
C TYR A 442 -8.34 -14.20 10.77
N ALA A 443 -9.13 -13.68 9.83
CA ALA A 443 -9.16 -14.13 8.45
C ALA A 443 -8.10 -13.47 7.55
N ASP A 444 -7.27 -12.55 8.06
CA ASP A 444 -6.24 -11.85 7.27
C ASP A 444 -5.03 -12.75 6.97
N VAL A 445 -5.25 -13.76 6.14
CA VAL A 445 -4.20 -14.63 5.59
C VAL A 445 -4.14 -14.46 4.09
N LEU A 446 -3.03 -13.93 3.59
CA LEU A 446 -2.85 -13.65 2.17
C LEU A 446 -2.80 -14.95 1.36
N THR A 447 -3.61 -15.02 0.31
CA THR A 447 -3.63 -16.11 -0.65
C THR A 447 -2.31 -16.14 -1.44
N ARG A 448 -1.73 -17.36 -1.61
CA ARG A 448 -0.50 -17.56 -2.39
C ARG A 448 -0.82 -17.52 -3.87
N ARG A 449 -0.75 -16.32 -4.45
CA ARG A 449 -1.03 -16.08 -5.88
C ARG A 449 0.23 -16.12 -6.71
N ARG A 450 0.06 -16.50 -7.98
CA ARG A 450 1.13 -16.38 -8.95
C ARG A 450 1.31 -14.93 -9.37
N GLU A 451 2.52 -14.41 -9.19
CA GLU A 451 2.93 -13.10 -9.67
C GLU A 451 3.73 -13.22 -10.98
N ALA A 452 3.79 -12.14 -11.75
CA ALA A 452 4.54 -12.14 -13.01
C ALA A 452 6.02 -12.45 -12.81
N TYR A 453 6.59 -12.04 -11.68
CA TYR A 453 8.00 -12.32 -11.33
C TYR A 453 8.25 -13.76 -10.84
N HIS A 454 7.23 -14.58 -10.64
CA HIS A 454 7.39 -16.01 -10.32
C HIS A 454 7.76 -16.84 -11.56
N GLU A 455 8.18 -16.22 -12.64
CA GLU A 455 8.72 -16.97 -13.78
C GLU A 455 10.15 -17.39 -13.48
N VAL A 456 10.42 -18.69 -13.65
CA VAL A 456 11.79 -19.22 -13.54
C VAL A 456 12.54 -18.83 -14.81
N SER A 457 13.55 -17.99 -14.68
CA SER A 457 14.41 -17.62 -15.79
C SER A 457 15.68 -18.49 -15.80
N ALA A 458 15.96 -19.14 -16.91
CA ALA A 458 17.16 -19.94 -17.08
C ALA A 458 18.44 -19.08 -17.24
N HIS A 459 18.29 -17.78 -17.49
CA HIS A 459 19.42 -16.88 -17.71
C HIS A 459 19.20 -15.54 -16.98
N PRO A 460 20.13 -15.14 -16.09
CA PRO A 460 20.10 -13.80 -15.53
C PRO A 460 20.36 -12.77 -16.63
N VAL A 461 19.62 -11.67 -16.59
CA VAL A 461 19.86 -10.53 -17.47
C VAL A 461 21.26 -9.97 -17.16
N ALA A 462 22.11 -9.86 -18.17
CA ALA A 462 23.45 -9.31 -17.99
C ALA A 462 23.33 -7.84 -17.55
N GLN A 463 23.90 -7.50 -16.41
CA GLN A 463 24.01 -6.11 -15.97
C GLN A 463 25.01 -5.38 -16.88
N GLU A 464 24.60 -4.28 -17.49
CA GLU A 464 25.52 -3.36 -18.11
C GLU A 464 26.46 -2.78 -17.05
N LYS A 465 27.77 -2.83 -17.30
CA LYS A 465 28.76 -2.17 -16.46
C LYS A 465 28.58 -0.66 -16.56
N SER A 466 28.11 -0.04 -15.51
CA SER A 466 27.99 1.42 -15.40
C SER A 466 28.93 1.93 -14.30
N ASP A 467 29.38 3.16 -14.41
CA ASP A 467 30.23 3.83 -13.42
C ASP A 467 29.47 4.29 -12.16
N GLY A 468 28.20 3.88 -12.00
CA GLY A 468 27.32 4.19 -10.88
C GLY A 468 26.83 2.95 -10.13
N VAL A 469 25.76 3.12 -9.34
CA VAL A 469 25.04 2.02 -8.70
C VAL A 469 23.73 1.74 -9.46
N PRO A 470 23.27 0.48 -9.52
CA PRO A 470 22.00 0.17 -10.15
C PRO A 470 20.84 0.78 -9.35
N SER A 471 19.84 1.25 -10.07
CA SER A 471 18.57 1.64 -9.43
C SER A 471 17.83 0.40 -8.93
N ILE A 472 16.86 0.59 -8.02
CA ILE A 472 16.04 -0.52 -7.50
C ILE A 472 15.31 -1.26 -8.64
N HIS A 473 14.85 -0.57 -9.67
CA HIS A 473 14.19 -1.16 -10.83
C HIS A 473 15.16 -2.00 -11.69
N THR A 474 16.43 -1.59 -11.77
CA THR A 474 17.47 -2.39 -12.44
C THR A 474 17.80 -3.66 -11.63
N LEU A 475 17.89 -3.55 -10.31
CA LEU A 475 18.08 -4.70 -9.42
C LEU A 475 16.90 -5.66 -9.53
N GLU A 476 15.68 -5.14 -9.55
CA GLU A 476 14.45 -5.92 -9.70
C GLU A 476 14.47 -6.82 -10.94
N GLN A 477 14.89 -6.30 -12.08
CA GLN A 477 14.94 -7.04 -13.34
C GLN A 477 15.99 -8.17 -13.34
N SER A 478 17.01 -8.09 -12.49
CA SER A 478 18.08 -9.10 -12.40
C SER A 478 17.76 -10.27 -11.47
N MET A 479 16.68 -10.19 -10.68
CA MET A 479 16.32 -11.22 -9.71
C MET A 479 15.58 -12.37 -10.39
N THR A 480 15.98 -13.61 -10.10
CA THR A 480 15.37 -14.83 -10.65
C THR A 480 15.11 -15.85 -9.55
N LEU A 481 14.01 -16.58 -9.68
CA LEU A 481 13.69 -17.72 -8.82
C LEU A 481 14.37 -18.99 -9.34
N THR A 482 14.82 -19.82 -8.40
CA THR A 482 15.36 -21.15 -8.70
C THR A 482 14.27 -22.23 -8.65
N GLU A 483 13.19 -22.01 -7.90
CA GLU A 483 12.07 -22.93 -7.72
C GLU A 483 10.77 -22.15 -7.57
N LEU A 484 9.68 -22.66 -8.16
CA LEU A 484 8.37 -22.07 -8.03
C LEU A 484 7.82 -22.26 -6.62
N PRO A 485 7.24 -21.21 -5.98
CA PRO A 485 6.54 -21.36 -4.72
C PRO A 485 5.21 -22.12 -4.91
N ALA A 486 4.64 -22.59 -3.81
CA ALA A 486 3.29 -23.15 -3.82
C ALA A 486 2.26 -22.06 -4.08
N PHE A 487 1.23 -22.37 -4.87
CA PHE A 487 0.08 -21.51 -5.14
C PHE A 487 -1.20 -22.14 -4.59
N ASP A 488 -2.14 -21.31 -4.19
CA ASP A 488 -3.43 -21.74 -3.69
C ASP A 488 -4.45 -21.89 -4.83
N PRO A 489 -5.30 -22.92 -4.80
CA PRO A 489 -6.33 -23.13 -5.81
C PRO A 489 -7.57 -22.23 -5.60
N HIS A 490 -7.71 -21.60 -4.44
CA HIS A 490 -8.81 -20.72 -4.04
C HIS A 490 -8.31 -19.66 -3.06
N ASP A 491 -9.11 -18.61 -2.84
CA ASP A 491 -8.83 -17.61 -1.83
C ASP A 491 -8.87 -18.20 -0.43
N ARG A 492 -7.96 -17.72 0.44
CA ARG A 492 -7.92 -18.14 1.84
C ARG A 492 -9.00 -17.43 2.64
N ALA A 493 -9.70 -18.24 3.44
CA ALA A 493 -10.79 -17.79 4.30
C ALA A 493 -10.99 -18.78 5.45
N LEU A 494 -11.98 -18.54 6.32
CA LEU A 494 -12.43 -19.51 7.29
C LEU A 494 -13.56 -20.33 6.68
N PHE A 495 -13.51 -21.64 6.94
CA PHE A 495 -14.55 -22.61 6.54
C PHE A 495 -14.70 -22.77 5.03
N VAL A 496 -13.58 -23.01 4.36
CA VAL A 496 -13.56 -23.42 2.95
C VAL A 496 -13.73 -24.94 2.88
N ASP A 497 -14.86 -25.38 2.34
CA ASP A 497 -15.33 -26.77 2.44
C ASP A 497 -15.03 -27.59 1.19
N ARG A 498 -14.69 -28.87 1.38
CA ARG A 498 -14.43 -29.82 0.30
C ARG A 498 -14.69 -31.26 0.73
N ILE A 499 -14.89 -32.13 -0.25
CA ILE A 499 -14.79 -33.59 -0.07
C ILE A 499 -13.44 -34.02 -0.62
N VAL A 500 -12.73 -34.83 0.14
CA VAL A 500 -11.41 -35.36 -0.23
C VAL A 500 -11.41 -36.90 -0.16
N SER A 501 -10.58 -37.52 -0.98
CA SER A 501 -10.26 -38.94 -0.86
C SER A 501 -9.37 -39.18 0.36
N ILE A 502 -9.70 -40.12 1.21
CA ILE A 502 -8.91 -40.50 2.38
C ILE A 502 -7.58 -41.13 1.96
N ALA A 503 -7.54 -41.80 0.82
CA ALA A 503 -6.38 -42.57 0.36
C ALA A 503 -5.19 -41.68 -0.03
N ASP A 504 -5.45 -40.55 -0.70
CA ASP A 504 -4.43 -39.70 -1.30
C ASP A 504 -4.65 -38.20 -1.08
N ASN A 505 -5.66 -37.82 -0.30
CA ASN A 505 -6.05 -36.43 0.00
C ASN A 505 -6.40 -35.61 -1.26
N THR A 506 -6.72 -36.24 -2.38
CA THR A 506 -7.17 -35.52 -3.57
C THR A 506 -8.58 -34.95 -3.38
N THR A 507 -8.82 -33.74 -3.89
CA THR A 507 -10.13 -33.10 -3.82
C THR A 507 -11.10 -33.77 -4.81
N ILE A 508 -12.15 -34.38 -4.30
CA ILE A 508 -13.26 -34.98 -5.08
C ILE A 508 -14.25 -33.86 -5.45
N ARG A 509 -14.55 -32.96 -4.51
CA ARG A 509 -15.48 -31.85 -4.68
C ARG A 509 -15.02 -30.66 -3.82
N SER A 510 -15.21 -29.42 -4.31
CA SER A 510 -14.94 -28.20 -3.56
C SER A 510 -16.12 -27.24 -3.70
N TRP A 511 -16.45 -26.54 -2.62
CA TRP A 511 -17.43 -25.45 -2.63
C TRP A 511 -16.79 -24.07 -2.62
N ALA A 512 -15.47 -23.94 -2.67
CA ALA A 512 -14.74 -22.68 -2.62
C ALA A 512 -15.19 -21.62 -3.64
N HIS A 513 -15.76 -22.06 -4.78
CA HIS A 513 -16.27 -21.20 -5.86
C HIS A 513 -17.72 -21.49 -6.22
N VAL A 514 -18.48 -22.05 -5.26
CA VAL A 514 -19.89 -22.41 -5.48
C VAL A 514 -20.76 -21.39 -4.77
N ALA A 515 -21.62 -20.70 -5.53
CA ALA A 515 -22.61 -19.81 -4.96
C ALA A 515 -23.70 -20.61 -4.24
N LEU A 516 -23.89 -20.37 -2.96
CA LEU A 516 -24.94 -20.95 -2.13
C LEU A 516 -26.08 -19.93 -1.96
N ALA A 517 -27.31 -20.39 -2.05
CA ALA A 517 -28.45 -19.59 -1.59
C ALA A 517 -28.34 -19.38 -0.07
N PHE A 518 -28.73 -18.22 0.43
CA PHE A 518 -28.63 -17.92 1.84
C PHE A 518 -29.92 -17.33 2.43
N ALA A 519 -30.06 -17.44 3.74
CA ALA A 519 -31.11 -16.79 4.51
C ALA A 519 -30.56 -16.32 5.86
N VAL A 520 -30.86 -15.10 6.23
CA VAL A 520 -30.66 -14.57 7.58
C VAL A 520 -31.92 -14.91 8.38
N VAL A 521 -31.81 -15.86 9.31
CA VAL A 521 -32.97 -16.37 10.08
C VAL A 521 -33.07 -15.73 11.46
N GLY A 522 -32.05 -14.99 11.87
CA GLY A 522 -31.99 -14.23 13.12
C GLY A 522 -30.78 -13.29 13.13
N PRO A 523 -30.64 -12.40 14.13
CA PRO A 523 -29.57 -11.39 14.18
C PRO A 523 -28.16 -11.96 14.04
N GLY A 524 -27.94 -13.20 14.52
CA GLY A 524 -26.65 -13.90 14.40
C GLY A 524 -26.80 -15.30 13.78
N GLU A 525 -27.89 -15.60 13.11
CA GLU A 525 -28.15 -16.92 12.53
C GLU A 525 -28.29 -16.83 11.01
N ILE A 526 -27.40 -17.55 10.29
CA ILE A 526 -27.34 -17.57 8.84
C ILE A 526 -27.37 -19.01 8.37
N VAL A 527 -28.14 -19.28 7.32
CA VAL A 527 -28.14 -20.56 6.61
C VAL A 527 -27.68 -20.34 5.18
N CYS A 528 -26.65 -21.06 4.76
CA CYS A 528 -26.21 -21.13 3.36
C CYS A 528 -26.47 -22.54 2.84
N LYS A 529 -27.13 -22.68 1.66
CA LYS A 529 -27.55 -23.96 1.13
C LYS A 529 -27.43 -24.04 -0.39
N GLY A 530 -26.94 -25.11 -0.87
CA GLY A 530 -26.87 -25.40 -2.32
C GLY A 530 -25.88 -26.52 -2.61
N ASP A 531 -25.94 -27.03 -3.84
CA ASP A 531 -24.99 -28.03 -4.36
C ASP A 531 -24.72 -29.23 -3.43
N GLY A 532 -25.76 -29.66 -2.66
CA GLY A 532 -25.71 -30.84 -1.77
C GLY A 532 -25.06 -30.58 -0.41
N ILE A 533 -24.82 -29.33 -0.03
CA ILE A 533 -24.39 -28.93 1.30
C ILE A 533 -25.39 -27.93 1.88
N GLU A 534 -25.55 -27.97 3.20
CA GLU A 534 -26.22 -26.95 3.99
C GLU A 534 -25.35 -26.58 5.17
N LYS A 535 -25.14 -25.28 5.40
CA LYS A 535 -24.20 -24.72 6.37
C LYS A 535 -24.92 -23.70 7.24
N HIS A 536 -24.99 -23.96 8.53
CA HIS A 536 -25.65 -23.13 9.52
C HIS A 536 -24.64 -22.42 10.39
N PHE A 537 -24.67 -21.12 10.41
CA PHE A 537 -23.86 -20.28 11.28
C PHE A 537 -24.69 -19.76 12.45
N ARG A 538 -24.08 -19.75 13.63
CA ARG A 538 -24.58 -19.05 14.81
C ARG A 538 -23.45 -18.22 15.40
N PHE A 539 -23.61 -16.91 15.32
CA PHE A 539 -22.72 -15.92 15.95
C PHE A 539 -23.27 -15.56 17.31
N ALA A 540 -22.40 -15.38 18.29
CA ALA A 540 -22.77 -14.92 19.62
C ALA A 540 -22.15 -13.55 19.92
N ASP A 541 -22.72 -12.81 20.88
CA ASP A 541 -22.26 -11.46 21.24
C ASP A 541 -20.81 -11.40 21.73
N ASP A 542 -20.25 -12.53 22.21
CA ASP A 542 -18.84 -12.64 22.61
C ASP A 542 -17.88 -12.84 21.43
N GLY A 543 -18.40 -12.85 20.21
CA GLY A 543 -17.63 -13.12 18.99
C GLY A 543 -17.46 -14.60 18.68
N SER A 544 -17.91 -15.53 19.54
CA SER A 544 -17.82 -16.95 19.21
C SER A 544 -18.73 -17.31 18.02
N ILE A 545 -18.26 -18.23 17.17
CA ILE A 545 -18.96 -18.69 15.98
C ILE A 545 -19.12 -20.21 16.04
N ALA A 546 -20.35 -20.68 15.96
CA ALA A 546 -20.66 -22.08 15.77
C ALA A 546 -21.13 -22.33 14.34
N VAL A 547 -20.58 -23.34 13.69
CA VAL A 547 -20.96 -23.75 12.33
C VAL A 547 -21.39 -25.21 12.35
N THR A 548 -22.50 -25.53 11.69
CA THR A 548 -22.96 -26.90 11.49
C THR A 548 -23.13 -27.14 10.01
N TRP A 549 -22.53 -28.19 9.51
CA TRP A 549 -22.68 -28.67 8.14
C TRP A 549 -23.60 -29.89 8.09
N MET A 550 -24.37 -29.95 7.01
CA MET A 550 -25.18 -31.13 6.64
C MET A 550 -24.98 -31.42 5.16
N TRP A 551 -24.76 -32.69 4.82
CA TRP A 551 -24.63 -33.15 3.44
C TRP A 551 -25.26 -34.52 3.30
N ASP A 552 -25.55 -34.93 2.05
CA ASP A 552 -26.10 -36.25 1.78
C ASP A 552 -24.98 -37.33 1.75
N PRO A 553 -24.88 -38.19 2.77
CA PRO A 553 -23.82 -39.19 2.85
C PRO A 553 -23.91 -40.25 1.74
N ALA A 554 -25.10 -40.47 1.16
CA ALA A 554 -25.28 -41.48 0.10
C ALA A 554 -24.57 -41.08 -1.22
N ARG A 555 -24.09 -39.85 -1.34
CA ARG A 555 -23.33 -39.39 -2.50
C ARG A 555 -21.84 -39.75 -2.48
N PHE A 556 -21.35 -40.29 -1.37
CA PHE A 556 -19.93 -40.52 -1.15
C PHE A 556 -19.69 -41.93 -0.63
N ASP A 557 -18.58 -42.52 -1.03
CA ASP A 557 -18.14 -43.82 -0.56
C ASP A 557 -17.40 -43.73 0.79
N ASP A 558 -17.09 -44.90 1.38
CA ASP A 558 -16.37 -44.96 2.66
C ASP A 558 -14.94 -44.42 2.60
N ASN A 559 -14.40 -44.21 1.41
CA ASN A 559 -13.07 -43.63 1.20
C ASN A 559 -13.10 -42.07 1.10
N ALA A 560 -14.24 -41.43 1.32
CA ALA A 560 -14.40 -40.00 1.25
C ALA A 560 -14.48 -39.35 2.65
N ALA A 561 -13.87 -38.20 2.80
CA ALA A 561 -13.97 -37.34 3.98
C ALA A 561 -14.50 -35.95 3.61
N PHE A 562 -15.44 -35.46 4.42
CA PHE A 562 -15.75 -34.02 4.43
C PHE A 562 -14.64 -33.29 5.16
N ALA A 563 -14.13 -32.24 4.58
CA ALA A 563 -13.08 -31.42 5.18
C ALA A 563 -13.43 -29.92 5.08
N THR A 564 -13.15 -29.21 6.16
CA THR A 564 -13.18 -27.72 6.16
C THR A 564 -11.79 -27.19 6.43
N GLU A 565 -11.42 -26.14 5.71
CA GLU A 565 -10.16 -25.41 5.90
C GLU A 565 -10.40 -24.08 6.58
N ILE A 566 -9.57 -23.76 7.57
CA ILE A 566 -9.62 -22.52 8.33
C ILE A 566 -8.25 -21.87 8.26
N SER A 567 -8.14 -20.76 7.53
CA SER A 567 -6.90 -19.98 7.43
C SER A 567 -6.91 -18.86 8.47
N LEU A 568 -5.92 -18.84 9.35
CA LEU A 568 -5.86 -17.94 10.52
C LEU A 568 -4.57 -17.14 10.56
N SER A 569 -4.69 -15.81 10.73
CA SER A 569 -3.57 -14.92 11.01
C SER A 569 -3.04 -15.07 12.45
N ARG A 570 -3.92 -15.44 13.37
CA ARG A 570 -3.64 -15.69 14.79
C ARG A 570 -4.40 -16.93 15.26
N PRO A 571 -3.90 -17.69 16.25
CA PRO A 571 -4.59 -18.86 16.76
C PRO A 571 -5.97 -18.54 17.37
N LEU A 572 -6.90 -19.49 17.23
CA LEU A 572 -8.22 -19.49 17.86
C LEU A 572 -8.42 -20.80 18.64
N ASP A 573 -9.30 -20.76 19.63
CA ASP A 573 -9.83 -21.99 20.26
C ASP A 573 -10.82 -22.65 19.32
N ILE A 574 -10.62 -23.94 19.00
CA ILE A 574 -11.38 -24.69 18.02
C ILE A 574 -11.88 -25.99 18.64
N GLU A 575 -13.20 -26.13 18.74
CA GLU A 575 -13.88 -27.34 19.25
C GLU A 575 -14.69 -27.99 18.12
N ALA A 576 -14.45 -29.28 17.83
CA ALA A 576 -15.13 -30.03 16.78
C ALA A 576 -16.04 -31.12 17.35
N ASP A 577 -17.25 -31.27 16.79
CA ASP A 577 -18.24 -32.28 17.17
C ASP A 577 -18.85 -32.96 15.88
N PRO A 578 -18.67 -34.27 15.68
CA PRO A 578 -17.77 -35.15 16.42
C PRO A 578 -16.29 -34.76 16.27
N THR A 579 -15.41 -35.36 17.08
CA THR A 579 -13.96 -35.13 16.98
C THR A 579 -13.46 -35.34 15.55
N ALA A 580 -12.73 -34.34 15.02
CA ALA A 580 -12.20 -34.34 13.68
C ALA A 580 -10.75 -34.83 13.62
N THR A 581 -10.34 -35.37 12.48
CA THR A 581 -8.91 -35.41 12.13
C THR A 581 -8.42 -33.98 11.92
N ARG A 582 -7.19 -33.66 12.32
CA ARG A 582 -6.63 -32.32 12.20
C ARG A 582 -5.27 -32.36 11.52
N SER A 583 -5.08 -31.51 10.53
CA SER A 583 -3.78 -31.22 9.96
C SER A 583 -3.57 -29.72 9.93
N THR A 584 -2.32 -29.29 10.04
CA THR A 584 -1.95 -27.89 10.11
C THR A 584 -0.78 -27.63 9.17
N MET A 585 -0.82 -26.50 8.49
CA MET A 585 0.21 -26.07 7.56
C MET A 585 0.46 -24.57 7.75
N GLN A 586 1.74 -24.17 7.81
CA GLN A 586 2.11 -22.76 7.76
C GLN A 586 1.90 -22.22 6.34
N VAL A 587 1.30 -21.06 6.24
CA VAL A 587 1.08 -20.38 4.95
C VAL A 587 2.21 -19.39 4.75
N GLU A 588 3.07 -19.67 3.77
CA GLU A 588 4.17 -18.80 3.38
C GLU A 588 3.97 -18.29 1.97
N THR A 589 4.16 -16.99 1.78
CA THR A 589 4.24 -16.36 0.45
C THR A 589 5.71 -16.11 0.10
N VAL A 590 5.98 -16.08 -1.21
CA VAL A 590 7.26 -15.64 -1.74
C VAL A 590 7.01 -14.37 -2.53
N ALA A 591 7.54 -13.27 -2.06
CA ALA A 591 7.39 -11.96 -2.70
C ALA A 591 8.74 -11.40 -3.09
N LYS A 592 8.75 -10.56 -4.11
CA LYS A 592 9.93 -9.81 -4.52
C LYS A 592 10.09 -8.61 -3.61
N SER A 593 11.31 -8.34 -3.18
CA SER A 593 11.67 -7.14 -2.43
C SER A 593 12.91 -6.47 -3.04
N GLU A 594 13.29 -5.33 -2.50
CA GLU A 594 14.54 -4.64 -2.88
C GLU A 594 15.80 -5.46 -2.59
N ARG A 595 15.71 -6.49 -1.74
CA ARG A 595 16.83 -7.38 -1.36
C ARG A 595 16.81 -8.72 -2.07
N GLY A 596 15.74 -9.02 -2.82
CA GLY A 596 15.57 -10.30 -3.50
C GLY A 596 14.20 -10.91 -3.27
N PHE A 597 14.11 -12.23 -3.33
CA PHE A 597 12.89 -12.95 -3.00
C PHE A 597 12.86 -13.28 -1.52
N GLU A 598 11.82 -12.82 -0.85
CA GLU A 598 11.60 -13.04 0.57
C GLU A 598 10.45 -14.01 0.81
N ARG A 599 10.67 -14.94 1.76
CA ARG A 599 9.63 -15.83 2.27
C ARG A 599 9.02 -15.20 3.52
N THR A 600 7.71 -15.00 3.48
CA THR A 600 6.98 -14.35 4.58
C THR A 600 5.84 -15.25 5.04
N VAL A 601 5.81 -15.53 6.34
CA VAL A 601 4.71 -16.26 6.98
C VAL A 601 3.49 -15.37 7.05
N GLN A 602 2.39 -15.82 6.46
CA GLN A 602 1.12 -15.10 6.43
C GLN A 602 0.14 -15.56 7.52
N GLY A 603 0.35 -16.74 8.07
CA GLY A 603 -0.50 -17.36 9.06
C GLY A 603 -0.45 -18.89 8.98
N GLU A 604 -1.49 -19.52 9.52
CA GLU A 604 -1.63 -20.97 9.58
C GLU A 604 -2.93 -21.41 8.92
N SER A 605 -2.90 -22.52 8.20
CA SER A 605 -4.08 -23.20 7.67
C SER A 605 -4.32 -24.50 8.42
N ILE A 606 -5.50 -24.65 9.00
CA ILE A 606 -5.95 -25.81 9.73
C ILE A 606 -7.03 -26.50 8.91
N THR A 607 -6.81 -27.75 8.56
CA THR A 607 -7.83 -28.60 7.92
C THR A 607 -8.37 -29.58 8.95
N LEU A 608 -9.70 -29.59 9.09
CA LEU A 608 -10.45 -30.52 9.94
C LEU A 608 -11.25 -31.45 9.04
N GLY A 609 -11.20 -32.76 9.32
CA GLY A 609 -11.82 -33.77 8.48
C GLY A 609 -12.68 -34.78 9.26
N TRP A 610 -13.79 -35.19 8.66
CA TRP A 610 -14.73 -36.20 9.16
C TRP A 610 -15.06 -37.18 8.06
N SER A 611 -15.40 -38.45 8.42
CA SER A 611 -15.93 -39.38 7.42
C SER A 611 -17.14 -38.77 6.70
N ALA A 612 -17.17 -38.86 5.37
CA ALA A 612 -18.30 -38.38 4.59
C ALA A 612 -19.60 -39.16 4.86
N SER A 613 -19.50 -40.39 5.38
CA SER A 613 -20.64 -41.20 5.79
C SER A 613 -21.43 -40.68 6.99
N LEU A 614 -20.87 -39.71 7.76
CA LEU A 614 -21.57 -39.08 8.90
C LEU A 614 -22.72 -38.18 8.48
N GLY A 615 -22.66 -37.55 7.31
CA GLY A 615 -23.68 -36.62 6.81
C GLY A 615 -23.82 -35.31 7.61
N ARG A 616 -23.09 -35.15 8.71
CA ARG A 616 -23.13 -33.98 9.58
C ARG A 616 -21.80 -33.80 10.32
N ALA A 617 -21.40 -32.53 10.49
CA ALA A 617 -20.32 -32.12 11.38
C ALA A 617 -20.66 -30.73 12.01
N ALA A 618 -20.05 -30.42 13.12
CA ALA A 618 -20.17 -29.10 13.76
C ALA A 618 -18.81 -28.66 14.28
N LEU A 619 -18.64 -27.34 14.32
CA LEU A 619 -17.45 -26.71 14.83
C LEU A 619 -17.82 -25.44 15.62
N ARG A 620 -17.06 -25.16 16.65
CA ARG A 620 -17.09 -23.86 17.33
C ARG A 620 -15.71 -23.27 17.38
N ILE A 621 -15.62 -21.97 17.05
CA ILE A 621 -14.40 -21.19 17.22
C ILE A 621 -14.63 -20.06 18.22
N ARG A 622 -13.59 -19.73 18.98
CA ARG A 622 -13.61 -18.63 19.96
C ARG A 622 -12.26 -17.91 19.97
N PRO A 623 -12.25 -16.56 20.10
CA PRO A 623 -11.03 -15.83 20.42
C PRO A 623 -10.46 -16.30 21.78
N TYR A 624 -9.15 -16.36 21.91
CA TYR A 624 -8.54 -16.67 23.21
C TYR A 624 -8.87 -15.56 24.22
N SER A 625 -9.49 -15.91 25.36
CA SER A 625 -9.60 -14.95 26.46
C SER A 625 -8.23 -14.76 27.09
N ARG A 626 -7.80 -13.50 27.32
CA ARG A 626 -6.50 -13.17 27.95
C ARG A 626 -6.28 -13.81 29.34
N HIS A 627 -7.35 -14.30 29.98
CA HIS A 627 -7.27 -14.99 31.28
C HIS A 627 -6.74 -16.43 31.20
N SER A 628 -6.67 -17.04 30.01
CA SER A 628 -6.14 -18.40 29.83
C SER A 628 -4.67 -18.46 29.39
N ALA A 629 -4.04 -17.31 29.10
CA ALA A 629 -2.68 -17.23 28.53
C ALA A 629 -1.53 -17.35 29.55
N THR A 630 -1.80 -17.41 30.86
CA THR A 630 -0.75 -17.54 31.90
C THR A 630 -0.06 -18.91 31.95
N GLY A 631 -0.39 -19.82 31.04
CA GLY A 631 0.17 -21.19 30.99
C GLY A 631 1.12 -21.52 29.84
N MET A 632 1.36 -20.62 28.89
CA MET A 632 2.16 -20.91 27.68
C MET A 632 3.37 -20.01 27.42
N GLU A 633 3.94 -19.37 28.44
CA GLU A 633 5.18 -18.56 28.28
C GLU A 633 6.47 -19.36 28.07
N GLY A 634 6.42 -20.55 27.58
CA GLY A 634 7.56 -21.48 27.49
C GLY A 634 8.12 -21.79 26.09
N ARG A 635 7.74 -21.10 25.01
CA ARG A 635 8.38 -21.30 23.69
C ARG A 635 8.28 -20.06 22.80
N ARG A 636 9.12 -19.07 23.04
CA ARG A 636 9.44 -18.03 22.04
C ARG A 636 10.95 -17.82 22.02
N GLU A 637 11.62 -18.52 21.12
CA GLU A 637 12.92 -18.10 20.63
C GLU A 637 12.71 -17.46 19.24
N ASN A 638 13.21 -16.23 19.10
CA ASN A 638 13.35 -15.45 17.86
C ASN A 638 12.04 -14.96 17.18
N GLY A 639 11.42 -13.94 17.74
CA GLY A 639 10.41 -13.11 17.10
C GLY A 639 10.45 -11.70 17.66
N ALA A 640 10.39 -10.67 16.81
CA ALA A 640 10.43 -9.26 17.18
C ALA A 640 9.41 -8.92 18.28
N PRO A 641 9.71 -7.96 19.18
CA PRO A 641 8.80 -7.58 20.25
C PRO A 641 7.50 -6.99 19.68
N THR A 642 6.38 -7.47 20.19
CA THR A 642 5.08 -6.83 19.98
C THR A 642 5.08 -5.53 20.78
N PRO A 643 4.67 -4.38 20.22
CA PRO A 643 4.61 -3.12 20.97
C PRO A 643 3.73 -3.28 22.21
N THR A 644 4.19 -2.74 23.34
CA THR A 644 3.47 -2.78 24.60
C THR A 644 2.24 -1.86 24.56
N ARG A 645 1.25 -2.15 25.39
CA ARG A 645 -0.03 -1.42 25.47
C ARG A 645 0.13 0.09 25.72
N ASP A 646 1.23 0.49 26.36
CA ASP A 646 1.50 1.89 26.72
C ASP A 646 2.09 2.69 25.54
N GLU A 647 2.76 2.06 24.60
CA GLU A 647 3.29 2.70 23.37
C GLU A 647 2.19 3.01 22.34
N LEU A 648 1.06 2.30 22.43
CA LEU A 648 -0.11 2.50 21.54
C LEU A 648 -1.14 3.51 22.07
N HIS A 649 -0.96 4.03 23.29
CA HIS A 649 -1.95 4.86 24.01
C HIS A 649 -1.49 6.30 24.31
N ALA A 650 -0.39 6.77 23.75
CA ALA A 650 0.00 8.17 23.93
C ALA A 650 -1.10 9.09 23.36
N PRO A 651 -1.77 9.92 24.19
CA PRO A 651 -2.70 10.92 23.68
C PRO A 651 -1.91 11.96 22.89
N LEU A 652 -2.47 12.42 21.77
CA LEU A 652 -1.96 13.59 21.09
C LEU A 652 -1.97 14.76 22.08
N PRO A 653 -0.93 15.61 22.13
CA PRO A 653 -0.97 16.80 22.95
C PRO A 653 -2.13 17.69 22.50
N PRO A 654 -2.79 18.41 23.43
CA PRO A 654 -3.83 19.36 23.06
C PRO A 654 -3.24 20.42 22.12
N THR A 655 -4.04 20.80 21.12
CA THR A 655 -3.79 21.78 20.08
C THR A 655 -3.23 23.11 20.58
#